data_69565716d94a25d7487b0447f03da1a2
#
_entry.id   69565716d94a25d7487b0447f03da1a2
#
_cell.length_a   1.000
_cell.length_b   1.000
_cell.length_c   1.000
_cell.angle_alpha   90.00
_cell.angle_beta   90.00
_cell.angle_gamma   90.00
#
_symmetry.space_group_name_H-M   'P 1'
#
loop_
_entity.id
_entity.type
_entity.pdbx_description
1 polymer ?
#
loop_
_entity_poly.entity_id
_entity_poly.type
_entity_poly.pdbx_seq_one_letter_code
_entity_poly.pdbx_strand_id
1 'polypeptide(L)'
;MLNQTSKKVLCTCLKCRQNDTEGVGCLISKSTRTRHRKQEKKTAEINSTLSSTTSSLSISDIRSSSESESSMLMDQDENIDFLHSNASEANIISTSVDRPEENGLNESSSLLDNMENLSSGRDDCFFNIDESDVEQELSPNVIDELSELSESSADNSDFKGEIQLTEELTCALRLFQVKSQCNLTDNAFHQTMVAVNGKYKDNDFCEYCQTSRFQTRKHVSRQQMAFFSIKDHLRIQYQDPKRSKELRYRANYTSRQGFGLDGIIGDIFDGARYQKLLSNGYFEDDRDVALMGSVDGYQIFQQKTDDCWVVLIINANICPEERVKKENLLIAAIIPGPKEPKDFNSFMYPIIKELKELEDGIDCYDRLKNETFLLHAHILSWSGDTPGLTKLMQLTGHNSYKGCRFCDIRGIYLNHVYFPTKPPMEKENEYERYDPENLPLRTHRQFKDRIFQLNQANSKRERKELETEFGIKGRSILFNLKAIHFPNSFPIDLMHLIYENIAYYMFKLWTGTFFNDNSDQNIGDYILSQSEWKIIGKEMHQARKEFPTCFGRPPRNIVLYHKGYKAKEWAAWITMYSLPLLKGRMPQKHYKGWAKFVNAVRLYQKLSLTSQDINDIRFLFQSFYDYYEKEYYQSLEERLSTMKLCFHNLLHIADSIENTGPCWATWQFLIERVCGMLLPLARSRLHPYKNIINNIHVWEMFNHLQFYQNMHTAIFPLQEVKHNSNNLAYSQPDSEEVLRSPSKRHNLRQSELKKIKEHFSTTHNVRGRKLMTKKGHQIGSKWARQNQDWAHNNYSVLVIMEVDRWSSFPQKTPEFVLKKFYGQVEYYLAYEFDKVTYMLAYIHWTADVREDSAGLISFQKFGAHEFIDAFAIDHYVGFFQIKTTYYVIDKDVDYTDE
;
A
#
# COMPACT_ATOMS: atom_id res chain seq x y z
N MET A 1 -52.00 6.45 13.32
CA MET A 1 -51.98 6.03 14.74
C MET A 1 -52.24 4.55 14.84
N LEU A 2 -51.23 3.77 15.12
CA LEU A 2 -51.36 2.46 15.80
C LEU A 2 -49.95 2.09 16.27
N ASN A 3 -49.76 2.27 17.57
CA ASN A 3 -48.57 1.88 18.32
C ASN A 3 -48.37 0.35 18.22
N GLN A 4 -47.33 -0.10 17.55
CA GLN A 4 -46.83 -1.45 17.77
C GLN A 4 -45.86 -1.42 18.97
N THR A 5 -46.41 -1.57 20.15
CA THR A 5 -45.63 -1.94 21.33
C THR A 5 -45.06 -3.33 21.12
N SER A 6 -43.73 -3.44 21.02
CA SER A 6 -43.01 -4.71 21.00
C SER A 6 -43.34 -5.50 22.26
N LYS A 7 -44.11 -6.59 22.12
CA LYS A 7 -44.49 -7.48 23.25
C LYS A 7 -43.20 -8.05 23.88
N LYS A 8 -42.81 -7.47 25.03
CA LYS A 8 -41.75 -8.02 25.87
C LYS A 8 -42.24 -9.34 26.48
N VAL A 9 -41.34 -10.30 26.63
CA VAL A 9 -41.61 -11.62 27.22
C VAL A 9 -40.70 -11.87 28.40
N LEU A 10 -41.18 -12.53 29.42
CA LEU A 10 -40.40 -12.86 30.61
C LEU A 10 -39.33 -13.91 30.25
N CYS A 11 -38.10 -13.62 30.59
CA CYS A 11 -36.97 -14.55 30.46
C CYS A 11 -36.51 -14.96 31.86
N THR A 12 -36.53 -16.26 32.11
CA THR A 12 -36.19 -16.87 33.39
C THR A 12 -34.86 -17.61 33.39
N CYS A 13 -33.96 -17.30 32.42
CA CYS A 13 -32.60 -17.84 32.40
C CYS A 13 -31.78 -17.36 33.61
N LEU A 14 -30.72 -18.11 33.91
CA LEU A 14 -29.84 -17.83 35.07
C LEU A 14 -29.39 -16.37 35.13
N LYS A 15 -28.92 -15.83 33.98
CA LYS A 15 -28.48 -14.43 33.87
C LYS A 15 -29.59 -13.41 34.12
N CYS A 16 -30.81 -13.68 33.70
CA CYS A 16 -31.94 -12.79 33.92
C CYS A 16 -32.46 -12.87 35.35
N ARG A 17 -32.38 -14.02 36.01
CA ARG A 17 -32.73 -14.18 37.45
C ARG A 17 -31.71 -13.50 38.35
N GLN A 18 -30.44 -13.55 38.01
CA GLN A 18 -29.34 -12.86 38.75
C GLN A 18 -29.44 -11.32 38.67
N ASN A 19 -30.02 -10.81 37.58
CA ASN A 19 -30.19 -9.36 37.35
C ASN A 19 -31.57 -8.83 37.83
N ASP A 20 -32.40 -9.65 38.45
CA ASP A 20 -33.70 -9.30 38.99
C ASP A 20 -33.63 -9.37 40.51
N THR A 21 -34.06 -8.32 41.19
CA THR A 21 -34.02 -8.22 42.63
C THR A 21 -34.93 -9.25 43.34
N GLU A 22 -35.96 -9.77 42.64
CA GLU A 22 -36.87 -10.80 43.14
C GLU A 22 -36.54 -12.21 42.61
N GLY A 23 -35.49 -12.35 41.76
CA GLY A 23 -35.04 -13.64 41.23
C GLY A 23 -36.01 -14.34 40.25
N VAL A 24 -37.04 -13.66 39.77
CA VAL A 24 -38.10 -14.22 38.91
C VAL A 24 -37.68 -14.18 37.45
N GLY A 25 -36.89 -13.17 37.02
CA GLY A 25 -36.39 -12.97 35.68
C GLY A 25 -36.75 -11.62 35.08
N CYS A 26 -36.23 -11.30 33.89
CA CYS A 26 -36.37 -9.99 33.26
C CYS A 26 -37.30 -10.00 32.05
N LEU A 27 -38.06 -8.91 31.84
CA LEU A 27 -38.90 -8.69 30.67
C LEU A 27 -38.02 -8.19 29.48
N ILE A 28 -37.81 -9.04 28.48
CA ILE A 28 -36.96 -8.76 27.34
C ILE A 28 -37.66 -9.04 26.01
N SER A 29 -37.05 -8.66 24.87
CA SER A 29 -37.58 -8.96 23.54
C SER A 29 -37.61 -10.47 23.26
N LYS A 30 -38.50 -10.93 22.38
CA LYS A 30 -38.57 -12.34 21.99
C LYS A 30 -37.26 -12.85 21.42
N SER A 31 -36.53 -12.04 20.60
CA SER A 31 -35.25 -12.38 20.01
C SER A 31 -34.14 -12.52 21.07
N THR A 32 -34.09 -11.61 22.03
CA THR A 32 -33.17 -11.68 23.17
C THR A 32 -33.42 -12.91 24.04
N ARG A 33 -34.70 -13.27 24.31
CA ARG A 33 -35.05 -14.49 25.06
C ARG A 33 -34.61 -15.76 24.33
N THR A 34 -34.75 -15.81 23.01
CA THR A 34 -34.33 -16.95 22.21
C THR A 34 -32.79 -17.12 22.29
N ARG A 35 -32.04 -16.01 22.22
CA ARG A 35 -30.58 -16.02 22.36
C ARG A 35 -30.12 -16.48 23.75
N HIS A 36 -30.78 -16.02 24.83
CA HIS A 36 -30.47 -16.46 26.18
C HIS A 36 -30.74 -17.96 26.40
N ARG A 37 -31.86 -18.50 25.88
CA ARG A 37 -32.17 -19.93 25.92
C ARG A 37 -31.17 -20.78 25.17
N LYS A 38 -30.66 -20.28 24.00
CA LYS A 38 -29.65 -21.00 23.22
C LYS A 38 -28.33 -21.07 23.97
N GLN A 39 -27.97 -19.99 24.65
CA GLN A 39 -26.76 -19.88 25.46
C GLN A 39 -26.83 -20.78 26.71
N GLU A 40 -27.99 -20.83 27.39
CA GLU A 40 -28.22 -21.69 28.54
C GLU A 40 -28.15 -23.17 28.18
N LYS A 41 -28.69 -23.56 26.99
CA LYS A 41 -28.57 -24.91 26.43
C LYS A 41 -27.12 -25.30 26.16
N LYS A 42 -26.35 -24.40 25.56
CA LYS A 42 -24.92 -24.63 25.26
C LYS A 42 -24.08 -24.78 26.54
N THR A 43 -24.41 -24.03 27.61
CA THR A 43 -23.75 -24.15 28.91
C THR A 43 -24.15 -25.45 29.64
N ALA A 44 -25.38 -25.89 29.51
CA ALA A 44 -25.84 -27.16 30.07
C ALA A 44 -25.19 -28.37 29.35
N GLU A 45 -25.01 -28.32 28.04
CA GLU A 45 -24.31 -29.35 27.24
C GLU A 45 -22.83 -29.43 27.63
N ILE A 46 -22.16 -28.30 27.81
CA ILE A 46 -20.77 -28.25 28.27
C ILE A 46 -20.64 -28.84 29.70
N ASN A 47 -21.54 -28.53 30.60
CA ASN A 47 -21.53 -29.03 31.97
C ASN A 47 -21.84 -30.54 32.03
N SER A 48 -22.71 -31.06 31.13
CA SER A 48 -22.99 -32.49 31.04
C SER A 48 -21.80 -33.31 30.49
N THR A 49 -21.02 -32.71 29.58
CA THR A 49 -19.79 -33.31 29.05
C THR A 49 -18.67 -33.32 30.09
N LEU A 50 -18.56 -32.29 30.90
CA LEU A 50 -17.62 -32.20 32.03
C LEU A 50 -17.96 -33.19 33.17
N SER A 51 -19.26 -33.47 33.42
CA SER A 51 -19.68 -34.41 34.46
C SER A 51 -19.53 -35.88 34.05
N SER A 52 -19.46 -36.17 32.74
CA SER A 52 -19.22 -37.55 32.25
C SER A 52 -17.72 -37.92 32.18
N THR A 53 -16.80 -36.99 32.29
CA THR A 53 -15.34 -37.17 32.28
C THR A 53 -14.74 -37.29 33.69
N THR A 54 -15.50 -37.07 34.76
CA THR A 54 -14.99 -37.11 36.13
C THR A 54 -15.26 -38.44 36.88
N SER A 55 -15.83 -39.44 36.23
CA SER A 55 -16.20 -40.69 36.90
C SER A 55 -15.31 -41.91 36.61
N SER A 56 -14.13 -41.74 35.99
CA SER A 56 -13.19 -42.85 35.82
C SER A 56 -11.75 -42.34 35.67
N LEU A 57 -11.08 -42.14 36.82
CA LEU A 57 -9.60 -42.19 36.89
C LEU A 57 -9.18 -42.18 38.36
N SER A 58 -8.73 -43.35 38.81
CA SER A 58 -8.05 -43.57 40.10
C SER A 58 -6.63 -43.04 40.03
N ILE A 59 -6.16 -42.61 41.18
CA ILE A 59 -4.87 -42.00 41.44
C ILE A 59 -3.73 -43.02 41.23
N SER A 60 -3.00 -42.94 40.13
CA SER A 60 -1.59 -43.29 40.00
C SER A 60 -1.14 -42.95 38.58
N ASP A 61 -0.17 -42.06 38.47
CA ASP A 61 0.63 -41.67 37.30
C ASP A 61 0.56 -40.19 36.96
N ILE A 62 1.16 -39.44 37.86
CA ILE A 62 1.61 -38.09 37.57
C ILE A 62 3.14 -38.15 37.43
N ARG A 63 3.63 -38.24 36.19
CA ARG A 63 4.88 -37.66 35.73
C ARG A 63 5.10 -37.95 34.25
N SER A 64 5.30 -36.90 33.46
CA SER A 64 5.68 -36.88 32.04
C SER A 64 4.50 -36.84 31.02
N SER A 65 4.08 -35.63 30.68
CA SER A 65 3.74 -35.22 29.29
C SER A 65 2.97 -33.91 29.33
N SER A 66 3.71 -32.84 29.37
CA SER A 66 3.19 -31.51 29.08
C SER A 66 3.70 -31.10 27.70
N GLU A 67 2.95 -31.46 26.67
CA GLU A 67 3.01 -30.84 25.35
C GLU A 67 2.04 -31.53 24.40
N SER A 68 0.95 -30.89 24.11
CA SER A 68 -0.06 -31.15 23.09
C SER A 68 -1.46 -31.23 23.69
N GLU A 69 -2.14 -30.12 23.56
CA GLU A 69 -3.60 -30.05 23.34
C GLU A 69 -4.09 -28.62 23.63
N SER A 70 -4.00 -27.77 22.63
CA SER A 70 -4.85 -26.58 22.51
C SER A 70 -5.08 -26.23 21.03
N SER A 71 -5.76 -27.15 20.35
CA SER A 71 -6.31 -26.87 19.03
C SER A 71 -7.58 -27.68 18.87
N MET A 72 -8.66 -27.15 19.37
CA MET A 72 -10.02 -27.48 18.94
C MET A 72 -10.99 -26.68 19.82
N LEU A 73 -11.48 -25.60 19.25
CA LEU A 73 -12.79 -25.02 19.46
C LEU A 73 -12.80 -23.57 18.99
N MET A 74 -12.91 -23.38 17.70
CA MET A 74 -13.45 -22.18 17.11
C MET A 74 -13.84 -22.46 15.65
N ASP A 75 -14.95 -23.13 15.48
CA ASP A 75 -15.72 -23.07 14.24
C ASP A 75 -17.19 -23.03 14.61
N GLN A 76 -17.76 -21.85 14.45
CA GLN A 76 -19.13 -21.57 14.06
C GLN A 76 -19.50 -20.16 14.47
N ASP A 77 -19.17 -19.22 13.61
CA ASP A 77 -19.98 -18.04 13.34
C ASP A 77 -19.54 -17.47 11.99
N GLU A 78 -19.87 -18.20 10.95
CA GLU A 78 -19.89 -17.67 9.60
C GLU A 78 -21.21 -16.97 9.40
N ASN A 79 -21.17 -15.66 9.54
CA ASN A 79 -21.98 -14.73 8.77
C ASN A 79 -21.74 -13.34 9.32
N ILE A 80 -21.25 -12.51 8.47
CA ILE A 80 -21.10 -11.06 8.55
C ILE A 80 -19.66 -10.60 8.38
N ASP A 81 -19.49 -9.89 7.25
CA ASP A 81 -18.47 -8.90 6.98
C ASP A 81 -17.04 -9.32 6.68
N PHE A 82 -16.88 -9.66 5.44
CA PHE A 82 -15.59 -9.84 4.78
C PHE A 82 -14.96 -8.52 4.28
N LEU A 83 -15.03 -7.43 5.05
CA LEU A 83 -14.48 -6.16 4.59
C LEU A 83 -13.73 -5.34 5.64
N HIS A 84 -13.55 -5.86 6.84
CA HIS A 84 -12.81 -5.14 7.86
C HIS A 84 -11.95 -6.07 8.68
N SER A 85 -10.91 -6.60 8.06
CA SER A 85 -9.87 -7.24 8.85
C SER A 85 -8.54 -6.91 8.24
N ASN A 86 -7.77 -6.19 8.94
CA ASN A 86 -6.34 -6.41 9.05
C ASN A 86 -5.62 -5.18 9.59
N ALA A 87 -6.09 -4.73 10.72
CA ALA A 87 -5.25 -3.95 11.60
C ALA A 87 -5.37 -4.53 12.99
N SER A 88 -4.77 -5.67 13.24
CA SER A 88 -4.57 -6.13 14.61
C SER A 88 -3.68 -7.36 14.69
N GLU A 89 -2.72 -7.24 15.45
CA GLU A 89 -2.10 -8.04 16.49
C GLU A 89 -0.58 -7.81 16.54
N ALA A 90 -0.21 -6.86 17.38
CA ALA A 90 1.11 -6.87 17.99
C ALA A 90 0.90 -7.29 19.45
N ASN A 91 1.05 -8.57 19.74
CA ASN A 91 1.24 -9.04 21.10
C ASN A 91 2.65 -8.69 21.56
N ILE A 92 2.69 -7.93 22.62
CA ILE A 92 3.87 -7.62 23.42
C ILE A 92 4.30 -8.87 24.14
N ILE A 93 5.50 -9.38 23.83
CA ILE A 93 6.29 -10.18 24.76
C ILE A 93 7.64 -9.48 24.89
N SER A 94 7.86 -8.98 26.08
CA SER A 94 9.12 -8.43 26.56
C SER A 94 10.15 -9.53 26.75
N THR A 95 11.28 -9.45 26.10
CA THR A 95 12.54 -9.94 26.63
C THR A 95 13.67 -9.04 26.15
N SER A 96 14.37 -8.51 27.11
CA SER A 96 15.59 -7.72 27.03
C SER A 96 16.74 -8.49 26.39
N VAL A 97 17.49 -7.89 25.49
CA VAL A 97 18.96 -8.03 25.39
C VAL A 97 19.52 -6.96 24.42
N ASP A 98 20.56 -6.33 24.87
CA ASP A 98 21.48 -5.32 24.43
C ASP A 98 21.64 -4.94 22.94
N ARG A 99 21.85 -3.62 22.77
CA ARG A 99 22.27 -2.89 21.55
C ARG A 99 23.71 -3.20 21.14
N PRO A 100 24.10 -2.91 19.91
CA PRO A 100 24.64 -1.58 19.61
C PRO A 100 24.14 -0.93 18.31
N GLU A 101 24.30 0.38 18.30
CA GLU A 101 23.97 1.39 17.30
C GLU A 101 24.57 1.15 15.92
N GLU A 102 23.84 1.49 14.88
CA GLU A 102 24.42 2.08 13.66
C GLU A 102 23.41 2.95 12.91
N ASN A 103 23.72 4.24 12.89
CA ASN A 103 23.15 5.26 12.02
C ASN A 103 23.65 5.05 10.59
N GLY A 104 22.76 5.19 9.62
CA GLY A 104 23.15 5.23 8.22
C GLY A 104 22.05 5.88 7.36
N LEU A 105 22.22 7.15 7.09
CA LEU A 105 21.48 7.91 6.08
C LEU A 105 21.91 7.44 4.69
N ASN A 106 20.96 7.21 3.80
CA ASN A 106 21.25 7.21 2.36
C ASN A 106 20.08 7.68 1.51
N GLU A 107 20.39 8.58 0.63
CA GLU A 107 19.56 9.12 -0.41
C GLU A 107 19.63 8.25 -1.67
N SER A 108 18.53 8.25 -2.41
CA SER A 108 18.32 7.72 -3.76
C SER A 108 18.53 6.21 -3.98
N SER A 109 17.50 5.49 -3.74
CA SER A 109 17.20 4.22 -4.34
C SER A 109 15.96 4.34 -5.23
N SER A 110 15.64 3.33 -6.04
CA SER A 110 14.50 3.32 -6.96
C SER A 110 13.19 3.75 -6.27
N LEU A 111 12.21 4.23 -7.01
CA LEU A 111 10.89 4.62 -6.49
C LEU A 111 10.28 3.56 -5.57
N LEU A 112 10.51 2.28 -5.88
CA LEU A 112 10.06 1.16 -5.07
C LEU A 112 10.81 1.07 -3.73
N ASP A 113 12.14 1.26 -3.74
CA ASP A 113 12.96 1.23 -2.53
C ASP A 113 12.64 2.39 -1.60
N ASN A 114 12.43 3.59 -2.13
CA ASN A 114 12.02 4.76 -1.35
C ASN A 114 10.64 4.56 -0.71
N MET A 115 9.70 3.92 -1.42
CA MET A 115 8.40 3.60 -0.87
C MET A 115 8.46 2.49 0.18
N GLU A 116 9.39 1.53 0.06
CA GLU A 116 9.60 0.48 1.05
C GLU A 116 10.32 0.98 2.31
N ASN A 117 11.34 1.83 2.15
CA ASN A 117 12.05 2.42 3.28
C ASN A 117 11.16 3.32 4.14
N LEU A 118 10.17 3.99 3.53
CA LEU A 118 9.18 4.78 4.24
C LEU A 118 8.20 3.94 5.09
N SER A 119 8.07 2.64 4.80
CA SER A 119 7.21 1.73 5.59
C SER A 119 7.95 0.97 6.69
N SER A 120 9.28 0.89 6.64
CA SER A 120 10.12 0.17 7.61
C SER A 120 10.71 1.06 8.70
N GLY A 121 10.53 2.38 8.61
CA GLY A 121 10.99 3.35 9.61
C GLY A 121 10.16 3.31 10.90
N ARG A 122 10.27 2.23 11.66
CA ARG A 122 10.19 2.30 13.11
C ARG A 122 11.61 2.57 13.59
N ASP A 123 12.00 3.82 13.59
CA ASP A 123 13.06 4.29 14.47
C ASP A 123 12.46 4.34 15.87
N ASP A 124 12.66 3.26 16.62
CA ASP A 124 12.49 3.26 18.07
C ASP A 124 13.63 4.08 18.68
N CYS A 125 13.53 5.40 18.56
CA CYS A 125 14.29 6.31 19.43
C CYS A 125 13.52 6.46 20.75
N PHE A 126 13.63 5.48 21.62
CA PHE A 126 13.26 5.64 23.02
C PHE A 126 14.39 6.37 23.74
N PHE A 127 14.26 7.68 23.92
CA PHE A 127 14.89 8.38 25.02
C PHE A 127 13.93 8.34 26.20
N ASN A 128 14.29 7.61 27.23
CA ASN A 128 13.69 7.76 28.56
C ASN A 128 14.11 9.13 29.10
N ILE A 129 13.22 10.10 29.02
CA ILE A 129 13.32 11.33 29.79
C ILE A 129 12.37 11.15 30.98
N ASP A 130 12.90 11.25 32.19
CA ASP A 130 12.13 11.21 33.46
C ASP A 130 11.00 12.25 33.38
N GLU A 131 9.76 11.84 33.68
CA GLU A 131 8.55 12.67 33.62
C GLU A 131 8.52 13.83 34.64
N SER A 132 9.56 13.99 35.48
CA SER A 132 9.56 14.93 36.59
C SER A 132 10.08 16.33 36.31
N ASP A 133 10.71 16.61 35.15
CA ASP A 133 11.44 17.86 34.93
C ASP A 133 10.90 18.79 33.81
N VAL A 134 9.70 18.55 33.25
CA VAL A 134 9.16 19.43 32.21
C VAL A 134 7.72 19.89 32.51
N GLU A 135 7.53 20.50 33.69
CA GLU A 135 6.41 21.41 33.96
C GLU A 135 6.93 22.85 34.06
N GLN A 136 7.38 23.42 32.92
CA GLN A 136 7.36 24.87 32.76
C GLN A 136 6.25 25.22 31.78
N GLU A 137 5.17 25.76 32.32
CA GLU A 137 4.06 26.33 31.57
C GLU A 137 4.60 27.44 30.67
N LEU A 138 4.42 27.23 29.33
CA LEU A 138 4.55 28.31 28.37
C LEU A 138 3.47 29.36 28.70
N SER A 139 3.88 30.61 28.77
CA SER A 139 2.96 31.70 29.09
C SER A 139 1.81 31.77 28.11
N PRO A 140 0.58 32.13 28.53
CA PRO A 140 -0.60 32.27 27.68
C PRO A 140 -0.38 33.17 26.45
N ASN A 141 0.50 34.12 26.53
CA ASN A 141 0.76 35.12 25.49
C ASN A 141 1.34 34.52 24.19
N VAL A 142 2.13 33.43 24.28
CA VAL A 142 2.68 32.78 23.06
C VAL A 142 1.60 32.03 22.27
N ILE A 143 0.56 31.57 22.97
CA ILE A 143 -0.56 30.87 22.35
C ILE A 143 -1.50 31.85 21.64
N ASP A 144 -1.70 33.05 22.22
CA ASP A 144 -2.51 34.11 21.62
C ASP A 144 -1.83 34.69 20.37
N GLU A 145 -0.51 34.90 20.37
CA GLU A 145 0.23 35.36 19.19
C GLU A 145 0.19 34.34 18.03
N LEU A 146 0.23 33.03 18.33
CA LEU A 146 0.10 31.99 17.29
C LEU A 146 -1.34 31.85 16.77
N SER A 147 -2.35 32.13 17.59
CA SER A 147 -3.75 32.14 17.18
C SER A 147 -4.07 33.35 16.30
N GLU A 148 -3.52 34.50 16.61
CA GLU A 148 -3.65 35.73 15.79
C GLU A 148 -3.00 35.57 14.41
N LEU A 149 -1.87 34.80 14.30
CA LEU A 149 -1.25 34.48 13.02
C LEU A 149 -2.13 33.56 12.13
N SER A 150 -3.01 32.76 12.73
CA SER A 150 -3.94 31.90 12.01
C SER A 150 -5.25 32.59 11.60
N GLU A 151 -5.67 33.62 12.34
CA GLU A 151 -6.89 34.39 12.03
C GLU A 151 -6.65 35.50 11.03
N SER A 152 -5.41 36.04 10.91
CA SER A 152 -5.07 37.10 9.96
C SER A 152 -4.97 36.64 8.51
N SER A 153 -5.09 35.34 8.21
CA SER A 153 -5.07 34.81 6.85
C SER A 153 -6.38 35.04 6.06
N ALA A 154 -7.37 35.68 6.66
CA ALA A 154 -8.66 35.94 5.99
C ALA A 154 -8.70 37.23 5.14
N ASP A 155 -7.70 38.14 5.28
CA ASP A 155 -7.64 39.37 4.51
C ASP A 155 -6.32 39.48 3.72
N ASN A 156 -6.39 39.15 2.48
CA ASN A 156 -5.29 38.88 1.57
C ASN A 156 -4.85 40.09 0.71
N SER A 157 -4.50 41.19 1.27
CA SER A 157 -3.95 42.25 0.42
C SER A 157 -2.51 42.69 0.72
N ASP A 158 -1.91 42.35 1.87
CA ASP A 158 -0.60 42.94 2.20
C ASP A 158 0.37 42.01 2.98
N PHE A 159 0.55 40.77 2.61
CA PHE A 159 1.63 39.96 3.18
C PHE A 159 2.98 40.14 2.45
N LYS A 160 3.52 41.38 2.51
CA LYS A 160 4.92 41.68 2.14
C LYS A 160 5.84 41.77 3.36
N GLY A 161 5.37 41.38 4.56
CA GLY A 161 6.13 41.47 5.78
C GLY A 161 7.06 40.27 5.99
N GLU A 162 8.36 40.49 6.11
CA GLU A 162 9.29 39.50 6.69
C GLU A 162 8.89 39.27 8.17
N ILE A 163 8.48 38.05 8.52
CA ILE A 163 8.24 37.67 9.92
C ILE A 163 9.60 37.67 10.62
N GLN A 164 9.86 38.63 11.51
CA GLN A 164 11.04 38.61 12.36
C GLN A 164 10.84 37.61 13.49
N LEU A 165 11.56 36.49 13.42
CA LEU A 165 11.59 35.48 14.47
C LEU A 165 12.41 35.99 15.66
N THR A 166 11.79 36.11 16.83
CA THR A 166 12.54 36.24 18.09
C THR A 166 13.22 34.91 18.43
N GLU A 167 14.29 34.95 19.21
CA GLU A 167 15.01 33.75 19.64
C GLU A 167 14.09 32.83 20.46
N GLU A 168 13.18 33.41 21.26
CA GLU A 168 12.15 32.69 22.03
C GLU A 168 11.14 31.99 21.15
N LEU A 169 10.62 32.66 20.12
CA LEU A 169 9.69 32.06 19.16
C LEU A 169 10.35 30.93 18.36
N THR A 170 11.61 31.10 17.96
CA THR A 170 12.39 30.04 17.30
C THR A 170 12.58 28.84 18.21
N CYS A 171 12.87 29.06 19.50
CA CYS A 171 12.99 27.99 20.48
C CYS A 171 11.65 27.27 20.70
N ALA A 172 10.55 28.02 20.83
CA ALA A 172 9.21 27.46 20.95
C ALA A 172 8.83 26.61 19.75
N LEU A 173 9.08 27.08 18.53
CA LEU A 173 8.81 26.33 17.31
C LEU A 173 9.64 25.06 17.18
N ARG A 174 10.92 25.08 17.60
CA ARG A 174 11.77 23.85 17.67
C ARG A 174 11.23 22.87 18.70
N LEU A 175 10.79 23.32 19.87
CA LEU A 175 10.16 22.46 20.88
C LEU A 175 8.85 21.87 20.36
N PHE A 176 8.04 22.62 19.62
CA PHE A 176 6.84 22.10 18.97
C PHE A 176 7.16 21.08 17.89
N GLN A 177 8.20 21.29 17.11
CA GLN A 177 8.67 20.33 16.12
C GLN A 177 9.06 19.01 16.78
N VAL A 178 9.92 19.04 17.81
CA VAL A 178 10.31 17.87 18.60
C VAL A 178 9.07 17.19 19.18
N LYS A 179 8.14 17.95 19.75
CA LYS A 179 6.89 17.45 20.29
C LYS A 179 6.03 16.75 19.23
N SER A 180 5.88 17.33 18.06
CA SER A 180 5.14 16.74 16.94
C SER A 180 5.82 15.45 16.43
N GLN A 181 7.13 15.48 16.25
CA GLN A 181 7.92 14.31 15.80
C GLN A 181 7.95 13.19 16.83
N CYS A 182 8.05 13.53 18.13
CA CYS A 182 8.10 12.56 19.23
C CYS A 182 6.72 12.17 19.77
N ASN A 183 5.62 12.63 19.16
CA ASN A 183 4.25 12.35 19.62
C ASN A 183 3.99 12.70 21.10
N LEU A 184 4.59 13.77 21.63
CA LEU A 184 4.40 14.20 23.01
C LEU A 184 3.00 14.77 23.25
N THR A 185 2.40 14.50 24.42
CA THR A 185 1.02 14.92 24.77
C THR A 185 0.89 16.42 25.00
N ASP A 186 -0.21 17.03 24.56
CA ASP A 186 -0.58 18.37 24.92
C ASP A 186 -2.07 18.66 24.97
N ASN A 187 -2.45 19.51 25.91
CA ASN A 187 -3.81 19.94 26.13
C ASN A 187 -4.22 21.22 25.38
N ALA A 188 -3.37 21.79 24.57
CA ALA A 188 -3.47 23.23 24.22
C ALA A 188 -3.82 23.58 22.77
N PHE A 189 -4.03 22.63 21.84
CA PHE A 189 -4.38 23.04 20.47
C PHE A 189 -5.83 22.72 20.12
N HIS A 190 -6.64 23.76 20.17
CA HIS A 190 -8.02 23.77 19.69
C HIS A 190 -8.11 24.60 18.41
N GLN A 191 -8.38 23.94 17.28
CA GLN A 191 -9.36 24.49 16.34
C GLN A 191 -9.88 23.38 15.47
N THR A 192 -11.16 23.12 15.60
CA THR A 192 -11.88 22.15 14.80
C THR A 192 -12.85 22.95 13.96
N MET A 193 -12.62 23.05 12.69
CA MET A 193 -13.60 23.62 11.79
C MET A 193 -14.71 22.65 11.53
N VAL A 194 -15.92 23.07 11.75
CA VAL A 194 -17.12 22.32 11.47
C VAL A 194 -17.56 22.59 10.07
N ALA A 195 -17.64 21.57 9.28
CA ALA A 195 -18.28 21.70 7.99
C ALA A 195 -19.48 20.79 7.91
N VAL A 196 -20.65 21.26 8.26
CA VAL A 196 -21.87 20.76 7.65
C VAL A 196 -22.32 21.80 6.63
N ASN A 197 -21.76 21.70 5.46
CA ASN A 197 -22.14 22.45 4.29
C ASN A 197 -23.01 21.55 3.37
N GLY A 198 -23.73 22.13 2.44
CA GLY A 198 -24.56 21.39 1.49
C GLY A 198 -25.98 21.11 2.00
N LYS A 199 -26.57 19.99 1.57
CA LYS A 199 -27.99 19.68 1.71
C LYS A 199 -28.53 19.76 3.15
N TYR A 200 -27.69 19.44 4.15
CA TYR A 200 -28.11 19.34 5.56
C TYR A 200 -27.59 20.46 6.44
N LYS A 201 -27.08 21.56 5.86
CA LYS A 201 -26.46 22.65 6.62
C LYS A 201 -27.37 23.28 7.67
N ASP A 202 -28.67 23.36 7.39
CA ASP A 202 -29.67 24.00 8.23
C ASP A 202 -30.45 23.03 9.12
N ASN A 203 -30.12 21.72 9.10
CA ASN A 203 -30.85 20.72 9.87
C ASN A 203 -30.33 20.63 11.31
N ASP A 204 -31.22 20.74 12.28
CA ASP A 204 -30.93 20.53 13.73
C ASP A 204 -30.84 19.06 14.11
N PHE A 205 -31.41 18.15 13.31
CA PHE A 205 -31.44 16.71 13.54
C PHE A 205 -30.94 15.95 12.34
N CYS A 206 -30.33 14.81 12.61
CA CYS A 206 -29.91 13.88 11.56
C CYS A 206 -31.14 13.28 10.87
N GLU A 207 -31.26 13.41 9.57
CA GLU A 207 -32.38 12.89 8.77
C GLU A 207 -32.52 11.35 8.86
N TYR A 208 -31.42 10.64 9.10
CA TYR A 208 -31.37 9.18 9.14
C TYR A 208 -31.64 8.58 10.52
N CYS A 209 -31.12 9.17 11.60
CA CYS A 209 -31.24 8.62 12.95
C CYS A 209 -31.99 9.52 13.94
N GLN A 210 -32.45 10.69 13.50
CA GLN A 210 -33.16 11.68 14.29
C GLN A 210 -32.43 12.13 15.57
N THR A 211 -31.12 11.94 15.62
CA THR A 211 -30.29 12.43 16.72
C THR A 211 -30.06 13.93 16.55
N SER A 212 -30.22 14.72 17.63
CA SER A 212 -29.91 16.15 17.61
C SER A 212 -28.46 16.39 17.20
N ARG A 213 -28.24 17.35 16.30
CA ARG A 213 -26.93 17.80 15.83
C ARG A 213 -26.11 18.41 16.96
N PHE A 214 -26.77 19.11 17.87
CA PHE A 214 -26.13 19.84 18.96
C PHE A 214 -26.21 19.13 20.29
N GLN A 215 -25.27 19.42 21.17
CA GLN A 215 -25.32 18.97 22.57
C GLN A 215 -26.36 19.75 23.37
N THR A 216 -27.04 19.10 24.29
CA THR A 216 -28.27 19.61 24.98
C THR A 216 -28.09 20.91 25.75
N ARG A 217 -26.85 21.33 26.06
CA ARG A 217 -26.59 22.54 26.88
C ARG A 217 -25.65 23.58 26.21
N LYS A 218 -25.15 23.30 25.01
CA LYS A 218 -24.26 24.18 24.27
C LYS A 218 -24.55 24.00 22.80
N HIS A 219 -24.61 25.06 22.02
CA HIS A 219 -24.78 25.01 20.56
C HIS A 219 -23.52 24.46 19.86
N VAL A 220 -22.96 23.39 20.42
CA VAL A 220 -21.77 22.71 19.92
C VAL A 220 -22.20 21.41 19.26
N SER A 221 -21.74 21.19 18.05
CA SER A 221 -22.00 19.96 17.29
C SER A 221 -21.48 18.72 18.03
N ARG A 222 -22.25 17.62 18.00
CA ARG A 222 -21.87 16.37 18.66
C ARG A 222 -20.64 15.73 18.06
N GLN A 223 -20.48 15.86 16.74
CA GLN A 223 -19.30 15.40 16.00
C GLN A 223 -18.93 16.44 14.94
N GLN A 224 -17.65 16.56 14.67
CA GLN A 224 -17.09 17.55 13.77
C GLN A 224 -16.09 16.86 12.84
N MET A 225 -16.21 17.09 11.54
CA MET A 225 -15.19 16.71 10.57
C MET A 225 -14.09 17.79 10.57
N ALA A 226 -12.84 17.37 10.61
CA ALA A 226 -11.74 18.29 10.31
C ALA A 226 -11.58 18.42 8.79
N PHE A 227 -11.38 19.64 8.33
CA PHE A 227 -11.10 19.95 6.94
C PHE A 227 -9.89 20.91 6.90
N PHE A 228 -8.93 20.58 6.04
CA PHE A 228 -7.73 21.38 5.82
C PHE A 228 -7.76 21.93 4.39
N SER A 229 -7.55 23.23 4.25
CA SER A 229 -7.70 23.95 2.99
C SER A 229 -6.65 23.50 1.96
N ILE A 230 -7.13 23.02 0.82
CA ILE A 230 -6.29 22.67 -0.33
C ILE A 230 -5.69 23.93 -0.96
N LYS A 231 -6.51 24.98 -1.03
CA LYS A 231 -6.09 26.28 -1.61
C LYS A 231 -4.91 26.87 -0.87
N ASP A 232 -5.00 26.90 0.48
CA ASP A 232 -3.95 27.51 1.30
C ASP A 232 -2.69 26.64 1.26
N HIS A 233 -2.85 25.31 1.30
CA HIS A 233 -1.73 24.38 1.14
C HIS A 233 -1.00 24.54 -0.20
N LEU A 234 -1.71 24.82 -1.30
CA LEU A 234 -1.09 25.10 -2.59
C LEU A 234 -0.45 26.47 -2.65
N ARG A 235 -1.15 27.52 -2.18
CA ARG A 235 -0.64 28.90 -2.19
C ARG A 235 0.67 29.05 -1.45
N ILE A 236 0.76 28.46 -0.24
CA ILE A 236 1.95 28.60 0.61
C ILE A 236 3.20 28.00 -0.05
N GLN A 237 3.06 26.94 -0.84
CA GLN A 237 4.19 26.30 -1.53
C GLN A 237 4.85 27.24 -2.57
N TYR A 238 4.09 28.14 -3.19
CA TYR A 238 4.62 29.15 -4.14
C TYR A 238 5.35 30.31 -3.44
N GLN A 239 5.24 30.44 -2.10
CA GLN A 239 6.00 31.43 -1.33
C GLN A 239 7.47 31.04 -1.16
N ASP A 240 7.84 29.79 -1.38
CA ASP A 240 9.23 29.35 -1.37
C ASP A 240 9.76 29.18 -2.79
N PRO A 241 10.85 29.93 -3.19
CA PRO A 241 11.38 29.85 -4.55
C PRO A 241 11.85 28.47 -4.96
N LYS A 242 12.42 27.68 -4.03
CA LYS A 242 12.89 26.32 -4.30
C LYS A 242 11.69 25.42 -4.59
N ARG A 243 10.67 25.44 -3.72
CA ARG A 243 9.45 24.67 -3.90
C ARG A 243 8.70 25.10 -5.16
N SER A 244 8.60 26.37 -5.43
CA SER A 244 7.99 26.90 -6.68
C SER A 244 8.69 26.34 -7.92
N LYS A 245 10.03 26.18 -7.91
CA LYS A 245 10.77 25.53 -8.98
C LYS A 245 10.45 24.03 -9.08
N GLU A 246 10.39 23.31 -7.96
CA GLU A 246 10.04 21.87 -7.90
C GLU A 246 8.64 21.61 -8.47
N LEU A 247 7.67 22.51 -8.23
CA LEU A 247 6.29 22.42 -8.74
C LEU A 247 6.18 22.52 -10.28
N ARG A 248 7.26 22.80 -11.01
CA ARG A 248 7.31 22.72 -12.48
C ARG A 248 7.54 21.30 -12.99
N TYR A 249 7.66 20.31 -12.12
CA TYR A 249 7.87 18.91 -12.55
C TYR A 249 6.89 18.49 -13.64
N ARG A 250 5.56 18.75 -13.48
CA ARG A 250 4.56 18.45 -14.50
C ARG A 250 4.92 19.05 -15.85
N ALA A 251 5.14 20.38 -15.89
CA ALA A 251 5.44 21.09 -17.14
C ALA A 251 6.74 20.60 -17.78
N ASN A 252 7.78 20.34 -16.98
CA ASN A 252 9.04 19.77 -17.44
C ASN A 252 8.87 18.35 -18.00
N TYR A 253 8.08 17.51 -17.31
CA TYR A 253 7.79 16.15 -17.73
C TYR A 253 7.04 16.12 -19.07
N THR A 254 6.04 16.97 -19.23
CA THR A 254 5.20 17.02 -20.45
C THR A 254 5.85 17.73 -21.61
N SER A 255 6.93 18.51 -21.38
CA SER A 255 7.75 19.13 -22.43
C SER A 255 8.88 18.24 -22.94
N ARG A 256 9.03 17.00 -22.41
CA ARG A 256 10.05 16.07 -22.87
C ARG A 256 9.85 15.68 -24.34
N GLN A 257 10.94 15.41 -25.04
CA GLN A 257 10.86 14.93 -26.40
C GLN A 257 10.12 13.57 -26.44
N GLY A 258 9.16 13.41 -27.33
CA GLY A 258 8.37 12.19 -27.48
C GLY A 258 7.14 12.11 -26.58
N PHE A 259 6.93 13.04 -25.64
CA PHE A 259 5.75 13.01 -24.77
C PHE A 259 4.44 12.83 -25.56
N GLY A 260 3.63 11.82 -25.19
CA GLY A 260 2.37 11.47 -25.83
C GLY A 260 2.49 10.76 -27.19
N LEU A 261 3.74 10.53 -27.68
CA LEU A 261 4.02 9.88 -28.98
C LEU A 261 4.92 8.65 -28.86
N ASP A 262 5.70 8.57 -27.76
CA ASP A 262 6.68 7.49 -27.54
C ASP A 262 6.04 6.17 -27.08
N GLY A 263 4.74 6.18 -26.77
CA GLY A 263 4.02 5.00 -26.29
C GLY A 263 4.45 4.53 -24.89
N ILE A 264 5.14 5.40 -24.15
CA ILE A 264 5.61 5.12 -22.78
C ILE A 264 4.63 5.71 -21.76
N ILE A 265 4.24 4.90 -20.79
CA ILE A 265 3.47 5.32 -19.61
C ILE A 265 4.39 5.25 -18.38
N GLY A 266 5.02 6.38 -18.04
CA GLY A 266 5.97 6.51 -16.94
C GLY A 266 5.48 7.36 -15.75
N ASP A 267 4.40 8.15 -15.93
CA ASP A 267 3.73 8.85 -14.83
C ASP A 267 2.23 9.05 -15.20
N ILE A 268 1.45 9.60 -14.29
CA ILE A 268 0.02 9.90 -14.48
C ILE A 268 -0.25 10.82 -15.68
N PHE A 269 0.74 11.61 -16.08
CA PHE A 269 0.62 12.55 -17.21
C PHE A 269 0.58 11.85 -18.55
N ASP A 270 1.06 10.62 -18.64
CA ASP A 270 0.96 9.81 -19.86
C ASP A 270 -0.42 9.15 -19.99
N GLY A 271 -1.22 9.13 -18.93
CA GLY A 271 -2.58 8.59 -18.95
C GLY A 271 -3.54 9.40 -19.84
N ALA A 272 -4.42 8.69 -20.55
CA ALA A 272 -5.40 9.29 -21.48
C ALA A 272 -6.27 10.37 -20.82
N ARG A 273 -6.51 10.31 -19.51
CA ARG A 273 -7.27 11.34 -18.78
C ARG A 273 -6.54 12.67 -18.77
N TYR A 274 -5.25 12.68 -18.44
CA TYR A 274 -4.44 13.89 -18.46
C TYR A 274 -4.28 14.42 -19.90
N GLN A 275 -3.94 13.54 -20.85
CA GLN A 275 -3.79 13.89 -22.27
C GLN A 275 -5.06 14.58 -22.83
N LYS A 276 -6.23 14.05 -22.47
CA LYS A 276 -7.50 14.63 -22.89
C LYS A 276 -7.76 16.01 -22.27
N LEU A 277 -7.39 16.21 -21.02
CA LEU A 277 -7.50 17.52 -20.37
C LEU A 277 -6.54 18.52 -21.02
N LEU A 278 -5.28 18.13 -21.23
CA LEU A 278 -4.28 18.95 -21.90
C LEU A 278 -4.77 19.39 -23.30
N SER A 279 -5.30 18.45 -24.10
CA SER A 279 -5.86 18.76 -25.45
C SER A 279 -7.11 19.66 -25.41
N ASN A 280 -7.78 19.78 -24.27
CA ASN A 280 -8.93 20.65 -24.08
C ASN A 280 -8.54 22.04 -23.50
N GLY A 281 -7.24 22.38 -23.41
CA GLY A 281 -6.76 23.67 -22.94
C GLY A 281 -6.65 23.77 -21.42
N TYR A 282 -6.64 22.64 -20.70
CA TYR A 282 -6.26 22.66 -19.28
C TYR A 282 -4.74 22.62 -19.15
N PHE A 283 -4.20 23.13 -18.06
CA PHE A 283 -2.75 23.14 -17.80
C PHE A 283 -1.92 24.00 -18.77
N GLU A 284 -2.47 25.15 -19.20
CA GLU A 284 -1.81 26.09 -20.11
C GLU A 284 -0.62 26.81 -19.43
N ASP A 285 -0.73 27.16 -18.13
CA ASP A 285 0.38 27.72 -17.37
C ASP A 285 1.28 26.60 -16.84
N ASP A 286 2.60 26.83 -16.82
CA ASP A 286 3.58 25.87 -16.26
C ASP A 286 3.36 25.61 -14.75
N ARG A 287 2.64 26.51 -14.09
CA ARG A 287 2.28 26.48 -12.67
C ARG A 287 0.95 25.77 -12.36
N ASP A 288 0.13 25.48 -13.36
CA ASP A 288 -1.12 24.76 -13.15
C ASP A 288 -0.86 23.39 -12.49
N VAL A 289 -1.69 23.04 -11.51
CA VAL A 289 -1.44 21.89 -10.64
C VAL A 289 -2.35 20.71 -10.99
N ALA A 290 -1.73 19.56 -11.19
CA ALA A 290 -2.43 18.29 -11.25
C ALA A 290 -2.48 17.65 -9.86
N LEU A 291 -3.69 17.23 -9.44
CA LEU A 291 -3.94 16.62 -8.15
C LEU A 291 -4.45 15.18 -8.32
N MET A 292 -4.18 14.34 -7.33
CA MET A 292 -4.79 13.04 -7.15
C MET A 292 -5.46 12.98 -5.78
N GLY A 293 -6.65 12.37 -5.71
CA GLY A 293 -7.35 12.13 -4.45
C GLY A 293 -7.30 10.67 -4.05
N SER A 294 -7.27 10.41 -2.75
CA SER A 294 -7.42 9.06 -2.20
C SER A 294 -8.33 9.09 -0.99
N VAL A 295 -9.16 8.04 -0.85
CA VAL A 295 -10.08 7.89 0.29
C VAL A 295 -9.96 6.49 0.85
N ASP A 296 -9.91 6.42 2.18
CA ASP A 296 -9.91 5.16 2.89
C ASP A 296 -10.61 5.27 4.26
N GLY A 297 -11.21 4.16 4.69
CA GLY A 297 -11.81 4.02 6.00
C GLY A 297 -11.01 3.04 6.85
N TYR A 298 -10.56 3.46 8.03
CA TYR A 298 -9.80 2.59 8.90
C TYR A 298 -10.35 2.55 10.33
N GLN A 299 -10.11 1.45 11.02
CA GLN A 299 -10.50 1.27 12.41
C GLN A 299 -9.43 1.79 13.36
N ILE A 300 -9.82 2.70 14.28
CA ILE A 300 -8.90 3.23 15.29
C ILE A 300 -8.65 2.20 16.41
N PHE A 301 -9.65 1.41 16.79
CA PHE A 301 -9.55 0.42 17.87
C PHE A 301 -10.07 -0.95 17.44
N GLN A 302 -9.28 -2.00 17.68
CA GLN A 302 -9.59 -3.39 17.31
C GLN A 302 -10.92 -3.96 17.82
N GLN A 303 -11.46 -3.45 18.89
CA GLN A 303 -12.67 -3.98 19.53
C GLN A 303 -13.93 -3.15 19.29
N LYS A 304 -13.85 -2.09 18.50
CA LYS A 304 -14.96 -1.19 18.22
C LYS A 304 -15.15 -1.05 16.71
N THR A 305 -16.40 -0.94 16.31
CA THR A 305 -16.81 -0.53 14.95
C THR A 305 -16.65 1.00 14.79
N ASP A 306 -15.49 1.54 15.15
CA ASP A 306 -15.21 2.97 15.08
C ASP A 306 -14.46 3.26 13.77
N ASP A 307 -15.22 3.44 12.69
CA ASP A 307 -14.68 3.79 11.40
C ASP A 307 -14.27 5.27 11.34
N CYS A 308 -13.04 5.52 10.96
CA CYS A 308 -12.54 6.86 10.67
C CYS A 308 -12.19 6.93 9.18
N TRP A 309 -12.69 7.95 8.46
CA TRP A 309 -12.39 8.11 7.04
C TRP A 309 -11.37 9.22 6.85
N VAL A 310 -10.38 8.93 6.03
CA VAL A 310 -9.31 9.87 5.63
C VAL A 310 -9.50 10.24 4.18
N VAL A 311 -9.39 11.52 3.89
CA VAL A 311 -9.32 12.05 2.52
C VAL A 311 -7.93 12.66 2.34
N LEU A 312 -7.16 12.09 1.44
CA LEU A 312 -5.81 12.49 1.11
C LEU A 312 -5.79 13.16 -0.26
N ILE A 313 -5.07 14.27 -0.39
CA ILE A 313 -4.77 14.92 -1.67
C ILE A 313 -3.26 14.88 -1.90
N ILE A 314 -2.87 14.51 -3.09
CA ILE A 314 -1.49 14.37 -3.54
C ILE A 314 -1.25 15.36 -4.66
N ASN A 315 -0.21 16.19 -4.53
CA ASN A 315 0.22 17.12 -5.55
C ASN A 315 1.16 16.41 -6.53
N ALA A 316 0.67 16.15 -7.74
CA ALA A 316 1.45 15.46 -8.77
C ALA A 316 2.49 16.34 -9.46
N ASN A 317 2.45 17.67 -9.26
CA ASN A 317 3.48 18.58 -9.74
C ASN A 317 4.82 18.44 -9.01
N ILE A 318 4.86 17.64 -7.95
CA ILE A 318 6.09 17.25 -7.25
C ILE A 318 6.54 15.92 -7.87
N CYS A 319 7.86 15.72 -8.02
CA CYS A 319 8.40 14.48 -8.59
C CYS A 319 7.96 13.24 -7.75
N PRO A 320 7.88 12.05 -8.37
CA PRO A 320 7.33 10.86 -7.73
C PRO A 320 7.94 10.50 -6.37
N GLU A 321 9.25 10.61 -6.22
CA GLU A 321 9.99 10.29 -5.00
C GLU A 321 9.66 11.24 -3.85
N GLU A 322 9.43 12.52 -4.18
CA GLU A 322 9.14 13.56 -3.20
C GLU A 322 7.65 13.64 -2.86
N ARG A 323 6.74 13.50 -3.85
CA ARG A 323 5.29 13.69 -3.64
C ARG A 323 4.67 12.73 -2.62
N VAL A 324 5.31 11.59 -2.37
CA VAL A 324 4.84 10.59 -1.41
C VAL A 324 5.43 10.76 -0.01
N LYS A 325 6.37 11.69 0.17
CA LYS A 325 6.93 11.97 1.51
C LYS A 325 5.89 12.64 2.41
N LYS A 326 6.00 12.37 3.72
CA LYS A 326 5.02 12.81 4.72
C LYS A 326 4.75 14.33 4.64
N GLU A 327 5.77 15.12 4.48
CA GLU A 327 5.73 16.58 4.43
C GLU A 327 5.04 17.14 3.17
N ASN A 328 4.86 16.33 2.14
CA ASN A 328 4.25 16.73 0.87
C ASN A 328 2.81 16.23 0.69
N LEU A 329 2.31 15.46 1.67
CA LEU A 329 0.96 14.91 1.65
C LEU A 329 -0.01 15.83 2.37
N LEU A 330 -1.15 16.13 1.75
CA LEU A 330 -2.23 16.88 2.38
C LEU A 330 -3.34 15.93 2.83
N ILE A 331 -3.53 15.82 4.14
CA ILE A 331 -4.72 15.19 4.70
C ILE A 331 -5.87 16.20 4.64
N ALA A 332 -6.61 16.22 3.54
CA ALA A 332 -7.63 17.25 3.31
C ALA A 332 -8.81 17.11 4.28
N ALA A 333 -9.14 15.91 4.75
CA ALA A 333 -10.19 15.75 5.74
C ALA A 333 -10.05 14.48 6.58
N ILE A 334 -10.52 14.58 7.82
CA ILE A 334 -10.77 13.46 8.73
C ILE A 334 -12.26 13.43 9.08
N ILE A 335 -12.94 12.37 8.68
CA ILE A 335 -14.37 12.15 8.98
C ILE A 335 -14.45 11.16 10.14
N PRO A 336 -14.88 11.59 11.33
CA PRO A 336 -14.90 10.73 12.51
C PRO A 336 -16.06 9.74 12.47
N GLY A 337 -15.83 8.50 12.98
CA GLY A 337 -16.85 7.50 13.26
C GLY A 337 -17.71 7.82 14.50
N PRO A 338 -18.27 6.84 15.20
CA PRO A 338 -18.05 5.39 15.11
C PRO A 338 -18.82 4.66 14.01
N LYS A 339 -19.65 5.34 13.24
CA LYS A 339 -20.43 4.75 12.15
C LYS A 339 -20.01 5.37 10.85
N GLU A 340 -20.01 4.55 9.80
CA GLU A 340 -19.74 5.04 8.46
C GLU A 340 -20.72 6.15 8.04
N PRO A 341 -20.26 7.14 7.26
CA PRO A 341 -21.12 8.17 6.71
C PRO A 341 -22.20 7.57 5.78
N LYS A 342 -23.46 7.85 6.06
CA LYS A 342 -24.56 7.42 5.17
C LYS A 342 -24.70 8.29 3.94
N ASP A 343 -24.36 9.57 4.04
CA ASP A 343 -24.28 10.50 2.93
C ASP A 343 -22.84 11.03 2.78
N PHE A 344 -22.04 10.32 2.01
CA PHE A 344 -20.64 10.66 1.77
C PHE A 344 -20.50 11.99 1.01
N ASN A 345 -21.45 12.32 0.13
CA ASN A 345 -21.46 13.57 -0.62
C ASN A 345 -21.40 14.80 0.29
N SER A 346 -22.13 14.79 1.42
CA SER A 346 -22.14 15.93 2.34
C SER A 346 -20.80 16.16 3.01
N PHE A 347 -20.05 15.10 3.30
CA PHE A 347 -18.71 15.21 3.88
C PHE A 347 -17.67 15.65 2.81
N MET A 348 -17.85 15.25 1.57
CA MET A 348 -16.99 15.67 0.46
C MET A 348 -17.27 17.11 -0.01
N TYR A 349 -18.39 17.69 0.37
CA TYR A 349 -18.82 19.01 -0.12
C TYR A 349 -17.78 20.12 0.06
N PRO A 350 -17.15 20.37 1.23
CA PRO A 350 -16.15 21.42 1.36
C PRO A 350 -14.93 21.20 0.48
N ILE A 351 -14.49 19.95 0.34
CA ILE A 351 -13.36 19.57 -0.52
C ILE A 351 -13.69 19.88 -1.98
N ILE A 352 -14.85 19.43 -2.44
CA ILE A 352 -15.29 19.64 -3.83
C ILE A 352 -15.54 21.10 -4.14
N LYS A 353 -16.00 21.87 -3.16
CA LYS A 353 -16.17 23.33 -3.29
C LYS A 353 -14.82 24.01 -3.58
N GLU A 354 -13.79 23.73 -2.78
CA GLU A 354 -12.46 24.29 -3.02
C GLU A 354 -11.81 23.81 -4.31
N LEU A 355 -11.94 22.51 -4.64
CA LEU A 355 -11.45 21.96 -5.91
C LEU A 355 -12.13 22.64 -7.10
N LYS A 356 -13.40 23.01 -6.98
CA LYS A 356 -14.09 23.75 -8.03
C LYS A 356 -13.58 25.19 -8.15
N GLU A 357 -13.36 25.87 -7.04
CA GLU A 357 -12.74 27.20 -7.01
C GLU A 357 -11.33 27.14 -7.64
N LEU A 358 -10.57 26.08 -7.38
CA LEU A 358 -9.27 25.83 -8.00
C LEU A 358 -9.35 25.52 -9.51
N GLU A 359 -10.41 24.83 -9.95
CA GLU A 359 -10.63 24.64 -11.40
C GLU A 359 -10.98 25.95 -12.12
N ASP A 360 -11.63 26.90 -11.43
CA ASP A 360 -11.99 28.20 -11.96
C ASP A 360 -10.84 29.23 -11.82
N GLY A 361 -9.80 28.92 -11.04
CA GLY A 361 -8.59 29.71 -10.80
C GLY A 361 -8.66 30.59 -9.57
N ILE A 362 -7.57 30.69 -8.84
CA ILE A 362 -7.41 31.54 -7.66
C ILE A 362 -6.13 32.38 -7.75
N ASP A 363 -6.15 33.58 -7.20
CA ASP A 363 -4.95 34.42 -7.15
C ASP A 363 -3.87 33.77 -6.28
N CYS A 364 -2.66 33.67 -6.81
CA CYS A 364 -1.49 33.13 -6.14
C CYS A 364 -0.25 33.96 -6.48
N TYR A 365 0.63 34.12 -5.51
CA TYR A 365 1.90 34.84 -5.71
C TYR A 365 3.05 33.82 -5.86
N ASP A 366 3.76 33.90 -6.98
CA ASP A 366 4.94 33.10 -7.25
C ASP A 366 6.21 33.84 -6.88
N ARG A 367 6.83 33.50 -5.77
CA ARG A 367 8.03 34.15 -5.28
C ARG A 367 9.26 33.86 -6.17
N LEU A 368 9.29 32.79 -6.95
CA LEU A 368 10.36 32.51 -7.90
C LEU A 368 10.38 33.53 -9.05
N LYS A 369 9.20 33.81 -9.59
CA LYS A 369 9.04 34.81 -10.68
C LYS A 369 8.75 36.21 -10.16
N ASN A 370 8.44 36.35 -8.89
CA ASN A 370 8.08 37.59 -8.21
C ASN A 370 6.85 38.29 -8.83
N GLU A 371 5.84 37.48 -9.17
CA GLU A 371 4.60 37.95 -9.81
C GLU A 371 3.35 37.22 -9.26
N THR A 372 2.22 37.88 -9.33
CA THR A 372 0.90 37.29 -9.08
C THR A 372 0.40 36.62 -10.35
N PHE A 373 -0.18 35.42 -10.22
CA PHE A 373 -0.73 34.64 -11.32
C PHE A 373 -2.04 33.95 -10.89
N LEU A 374 -2.81 33.50 -11.86
CA LEU A 374 -4.03 32.73 -11.62
C LEU A 374 -3.66 31.24 -11.54
N LEU A 375 -3.72 30.67 -10.34
CA LEU A 375 -3.42 29.28 -10.10
C LEU A 375 -4.65 28.42 -10.37
N HIS A 376 -4.56 27.54 -11.36
CA HIS A 376 -5.54 26.48 -11.58
C HIS A 376 -5.03 25.16 -11.00
N ALA A 377 -5.95 24.37 -10.44
CA ALA A 377 -5.64 23.01 -10.05
C ALA A 377 -6.78 22.06 -10.41
N HIS A 378 -6.42 20.93 -11.00
CA HIS A 378 -7.35 19.92 -11.50
C HIS A 378 -7.07 18.56 -10.91
N ILE A 379 -8.09 17.94 -10.32
CA ILE A 379 -7.96 16.57 -9.79
C ILE A 379 -8.22 15.55 -10.91
N LEU A 380 -7.23 14.71 -11.20
CA LEU A 380 -7.24 13.78 -12.34
C LEU A 380 -7.94 12.47 -12.00
N SER A 381 -7.73 11.97 -10.79
CA SER A 381 -8.21 10.66 -10.36
C SER A 381 -8.54 10.63 -8.87
N TRP A 382 -9.42 9.69 -8.52
CA TRP A 382 -9.70 9.30 -7.14
C TRP A 382 -9.46 7.82 -6.97
N SER A 383 -8.53 7.48 -6.08
CA SER A 383 -8.20 6.11 -5.72
C SER A 383 -8.79 5.75 -4.35
N GLY A 384 -8.95 4.45 -4.11
CA GLY A 384 -9.52 3.90 -2.88
C GLY A 384 -9.79 2.41 -3.04
N ASP A 385 -10.08 1.76 -1.94
CA ASP A 385 -10.61 0.40 -1.95
C ASP A 385 -11.98 0.34 -2.63
N THR A 386 -12.47 -0.85 -2.94
CA THR A 386 -13.78 -0.99 -3.62
C THR A 386 -14.94 -0.42 -2.81
N PRO A 387 -15.06 -0.61 -1.48
CA PRO A 387 -16.05 0.05 -0.64
C PRO A 387 -15.96 1.58 -0.65
N GLY A 388 -14.79 2.15 -0.52
CA GLY A 388 -14.56 3.60 -0.53
C GLY A 388 -14.98 4.23 -1.84
N LEU A 389 -14.50 3.68 -2.96
CA LEU A 389 -14.91 4.14 -4.29
C LEU A 389 -16.41 3.95 -4.55
N THR A 390 -17.01 2.88 -4.04
CA THR A 390 -18.47 2.67 -4.14
C THR A 390 -19.26 3.81 -3.49
N LYS A 391 -18.82 4.27 -2.30
CA LYS A 391 -19.44 5.40 -1.61
C LYS A 391 -19.21 6.72 -2.35
N LEU A 392 -17.97 6.96 -2.76
CA LEU A 392 -17.58 8.17 -3.47
C LEU A 392 -18.28 8.32 -4.82
N MET A 393 -18.41 7.23 -5.58
CA MET A 393 -19.08 7.19 -6.88
C MET A 393 -20.61 7.06 -6.78
N GLN A 394 -21.18 6.84 -5.59
CA GLN A 394 -22.60 6.57 -5.36
C GLN A 394 -23.09 5.31 -6.09
N LEU A 395 -22.33 4.21 -6.02
CA LEU A 395 -22.70 2.91 -6.57
C LEU A 395 -23.45 2.04 -5.56
N THR A 396 -24.08 0.97 -6.04
CA THR A 396 -24.83 0.02 -5.17
C THR A 396 -23.91 -0.95 -4.42
N GLY A 397 -22.66 -1.13 -4.88
CA GLY A 397 -21.65 -1.93 -4.22
C GLY A 397 -21.30 -3.23 -4.95
N HIS A 398 -20.22 -3.84 -4.49
CA HIS A 398 -19.64 -5.04 -5.10
C HIS A 398 -20.56 -6.29 -5.03
N ASN A 399 -21.48 -6.32 -4.08
CA ASN A 399 -22.46 -7.42 -3.92
C ASN A 399 -23.83 -7.06 -4.53
N SER A 400 -23.84 -6.30 -5.61
CA SER A 400 -25.04 -5.97 -6.37
C SER A 400 -24.95 -6.56 -7.78
N TYR A 401 -26.09 -6.77 -8.43
CA TYR A 401 -26.14 -7.32 -9.80
C TYR A 401 -25.29 -6.57 -10.83
N LYS A 402 -25.10 -5.28 -10.63
CA LYS A 402 -24.24 -4.41 -11.44
C LYS A 402 -23.03 -3.88 -10.62
N GLY A 403 -22.32 -4.81 -9.96
CA GLY A 403 -21.24 -4.48 -9.02
C GLY A 403 -19.95 -3.96 -9.67
N CYS A 404 -19.70 -4.26 -10.96
CA CYS A 404 -18.55 -3.71 -11.66
C CYS A 404 -18.74 -2.21 -11.95
N ARG A 405 -17.73 -1.40 -11.64
CA ARG A 405 -17.75 0.04 -11.95
C ARG A 405 -17.39 0.35 -13.41
N PHE A 406 -16.71 -0.57 -14.09
CA PHE A 406 -16.17 -0.38 -15.44
C PHE A 406 -17.08 -0.87 -16.56
N CYS A 407 -17.84 -1.95 -16.33
CA CYS A 407 -18.70 -2.54 -17.34
C CYS A 407 -20.09 -2.89 -16.78
N ASP A 408 -21.03 -3.14 -17.71
CA ASP A 408 -22.42 -3.46 -17.38
C ASP A 408 -22.70 -4.98 -17.29
N ILE A 409 -21.67 -5.78 -16.96
CA ILE A 409 -21.90 -7.20 -16.68
C ILE A 409 -22.94 -7.38 -15.57
N ARG A 410 -23.84 -8.32 -15.75
CA ARG A 410 -24.85 -8.67 -14.75
C ARG A 410 -24.35 -9.87 -13.95
N GLY A 411 -24.12 -9.69 -12.67
CA GLY A 411 -23.74 -10.76 -11.76
C GLY A 411 -24.90 -11.73 -11.51
N ILE A 412 -24.54 -12.94 -11.09
CA ILE A 412 -25.45 -14.06 -10.80
C ILE A 412 -25.51 -14.23 -9.29
N TYR A 413 -26.72 -14.29 -8.74
CA TYR A 413 -26.93 -14.42 -7.30
C TYR A 413 -26.98 -15.89 -6.86
N LEU A 414 -26.10 -16.23 -5.89
CA LEU A 414 -26.14 -17.48 -5.15
C LEU A 414 -25.63 -17.18 -3.71
N ASN A 415 -26.49 -16.78 -2.79
CA ASN A 415 -26.20 -16.22 -1.48
C ASN A 415 -25.46 -14.86 -1.53
N HIS A 416 -24.54 -14.69 -2.47
CA HIS A 416 -23.83 -13.47 -2.87
C HIS A 416 -23.94 -13.29 -4.39
N VAL A 417 -23.47 -12.15 -4.89
CA VAL A 417 -23.43 -11.92 -6.33
C VAL A 417 -22.01 -12.20 -6.86
N TYR A 418 -21.96 -13.01 -7.90
CA TYR A 418 -20.73 -13.44 -8.57
C TYR A 418 -20.73 -13.02 -10.03
N PHE A 419 -19.55 -12.90 -10.66
CA PHE A 419 -19.38 -12.26 -11.95
C PHE A 419 -18.65 -13.16 -12.97
N PRO A 420 -19.19 -14.33 -13.33
CA PRO A 420 -18.67 -15.12 -14.44
C PRO A 420 -19.00 -14.46 -15.77
N THR A 421 -18.17 -14.67 -16.79
CA THR A 421 -18.50 -14.27 -18.16
C THR A 421 -19.41 -15.30 -18.84
N LYS A 422 -19.36 -16.54 -18.39
CA LYS A 422 -20.24 -17.61 -18.82
C LYS A 422 -21.15 -18.01 -17.66
N PRO A 423 -22.48 -18.02 -17.85
CA PRO A 423 -23.40 -18.49 -16.81
C PRO A 423 -23.18 -19.98 -16.51
N PRO A 424 -23.65 -20.49 -15.34
CA PRO A 424 -23.71 -21.90 -15.08
C PRO A 424 -24.52 -22.62 -16.18
N MET A 425 -24.13 -23.87 -16.51
CA MET A 425 -24.80 -24.65 -17.56
C MET A 425 -26.30 -24.77 -17.31
N GLU A 426 -26.72 -24.92 -16.05
CA GLU A 426 -28.10 -25.02 -15.66
C GLU A 426 -28.90 -23.73 -15.86
N LYS A 427 -28.22 -22.59 -16.03
CA LYS A 427 -28.79 -21.24 -16.13
C LYS A 427 -28.44 -20.51 -17.44
N GLU A 428 -27.95 -21.20 -18.46
CA GLU A 428 -27.55 -20.59 -19.72
C GLU A 428 -28.69 -19.81 -20.39
N ASN A 429 -29.94 -20.24 -20.24
CA ASN A 429 -31.10 -19.56 -20.77
C ASN A 429 -31.61 -18.37 -19.95
N GLU A 430 -31.13 -18.19 -18.73
CA GLU A 430 -31.56 -17.14 -17.78
C GLU A 430 -30.65 -15.92 -17.77
N TYR A 431 -29.36 -16.14 -18.12
CA TYR A 431 -28.32 -15.12 -18.02
C TYR A 431 -27.56 -14.96 -19.33
N GLU A 432 -27.18 -13.73 -19.60
CA GLU A 432 -26.37 -13.36 -20.75
C GLU A 432 -24.95 -13.89 -20.64
N ARG A 433 -24.38 -14.32 -21.75
CA ARG A 433 -22.99 -14.69 -21.91
C ARG A 433 -22.21 -13.49 -22.43
N TYR A 434 -21.08 -13.18 -21.78
CA TYR A 434 -20.21 -12.07 -22.13
C TYR A 434 -18.91 -12.58 -22.76
N ASP A 435 -18.39 -11.79 -23.68
CA ASP A 435 -17.06 -11.98 -24.24
C ASP A 435 -16.03 -11.23 -23.39
N PRO A 436 -15.04 -11.91 -22.79
CA PRO A 436 -13.98 -11.25 -22.01
C PRO A 436 -13.18 -10.21 -22.80
N GLU A 437 -13.09 -10.36 -24.14
CA GLU A 437 -12.38 -9.42 -25.02
C GLU A 437 -13.22 -8.18 -25.34
N ASN A 438 -14.54 -8.29 -25.23
CA ASN A 438 -15.46 -7.24 -25.66
C ASN A 438 -16.58 -7.01 -24.63
N LEU A 439 -16.20 -6.64 -23.41
CA LEU A 439 -17.15 -6.36 -22.34
C LEU A 439 -17.96 -5.08 -22.61
N PRO A 440 -19.24 -5.01 -22.18
CA PRO A 440 -20.09 -3.83 -22.33
C PRO A 440 -19.62 -2.69 -21.39
N LEU A 441 -18.61 -1.92 -21.78
CA LEU A 441 -18.02 -0.87 -20.96
C LEU A 441 -19.01 0.26 -20.64
N ARG A 442 -18.98 0.74 -19.41
CA ARG A 442 -19.74 1.91 -18.98
C ARG A 442 -19.08 3.19 -19.45
N THR A 443 -19.88 4.15 -19.88
CA THR A 443 -19.42 5.47 -20.32
C THR A 443 -19.89 6.59 -19.38
N HIS A 444 -19.16 7.68 -19.34
CA HIS A 444 -19.53 8.89 -18.58
C HIS A 444 -20.94 9.41 -18.95
N ARG A 445 -21.29 9.32 -20.22
CA ARG A 445 -22.62 9.70 -20.73
C ARG A 445 -23.70 8.79 -20.13
N GLN A 446 -23.51 7.48 -20.18
CA GLN A 446 -24.47 6.53 -19.58
C GLN A 446 -24.65 6.77 -18.07
N PHE A 447 -23.57 7.11 -17.33
CA PHE A 447 -23.72 7.49 -15.94
C PHE A 447 -24.64 8.70 -15.78
N LYS A 448 -24.47 9.76 -16.58
CA LYS A 448 -25.32 10.95 -16.54
C LYS A 448 -26.78 10.64 -16.90
N ASP A 449 -26.99 9.87 -17.95
CA ASP A 449 -28.33 9.51 -18.44
C ASP A 449 -29.07 8.66 -17.39
N ARG A 450 -28.41 7.69 -16.78
CA ARG A 450 -28.98 6.85 -15.71
C ARG A 450 -29.27 7.64 -14.43
N ILE A 451 -28.41 8.56 -14.04
CA ILE A 451 -28.63 9.46 -12.90
C ILE A 451 -29.85 10.36 -13.18
N PHE A 452 -30.00 10.84 -14.41
CA PHE A 452 -31.17 11.61 -14.82
C PHE A 452 -32.45 10.77 -14.66
N GLN A 453 -32.48 9.53 -15.16
CA GLN A 453 -33.61 8.62 -15.03
C GLN A 453 -33.94 8.32 -13.55
N LEU A 454 -32.94 8.06 -12.70
CA LEU A 454 -33.12 7.89 -11.25
C LEU A 454 -33.81 9.10 -10.58
N ASN A 455 -33.51 10.31 -11.05
CA ASN A 455 -34.11 11.53 -10.50
C ASN A 455 -35.54 11.78 -11.02
N GLN A 456 -35.92 11.14 -12.13
CA GLN A 456 -37.27 11.22 -12.70
C GLN A 456 -38.22 10.13 -12.15
N ALA A 457 -37.73 9.20 -11.33
CA ALA A 457 -38.54 8.13 -10.76
C ALA A 457 -39.73 8.69 -9.95
N ASN A 458 -40.95 8.24 -10.29
CA ASN A 458 -42.17 8.74 -9.70
C ASN A 458 -42.46 8.15 -8.33
N SER A 459 -41.80 7.06 -7.97
CA SER A 459 -42.02 6.39 -6.69
C SER A 459 -40.68 5.87 -6.10
N LYS A 460 -40.66 5.65 -4.78
CA LYS A 460 -39.53 5.02 -4.08
C LYS A 460 -39.28 3.59 -4.60
N ARG A 461 -40.33 2.89 -5.02
CA ARG A 461 -40.22 1.54 -5.58
C ARG A 461 -39.52 1.57 -6.92
N GLU A 462 -40.02 2.37 -7.87
CA GLU A 462 -39.44 2.55 -9.17
C GLU A 462 -37.97 3.00 -9.09
N ARG A 463 -37.66 3.97 -8.22
CA ARG A 463 -36.31 4.38 -7.95
C ARG A 463 -35.42 3.22 -7.49
N LYS A 464 -35.92 2.34 -6.60
CA LYS A 464 -35.14 1.19 -6.11
C LYS A 464 -34.92 0.13 -7.18
N GLU A 465 -35.88 -0.06 -8.08
CA GLU A 465 -35.75 -0.93 -9.24
C GLU A 465 -34.68 -0.41 -10.19
N LEU A 466 -34.72 0.89 -10.52
CA LEU A 466 -33.67 1.54 -11.35
C LEU A 466 -32.28 1.54 -10.68
N GLU A 467 -32.21 1.77 -9.35
CA GLU A 467 -30.94 1.65 -8.61
C GLU A 467 -30.32 0.25 -8.76
N THR A 468 -31.16 -0.79 -8.73
CA THR A 468 -30.71 -2.18 -8.88
C THR A 468 -30.31 -2.48 -10.32
N GLU A 469 -31.09 -1.98 -11.29
CA GLU A 469 -30.84 -2.17 -12.71
C GLU A 469 -29.53 -1.48 -13.16
N PHE A 470 -29.31 -0.23 -12.72
CA PHE A 470 -28.14 0.56 -13.15
C PHE A 470 -26.90 0.34 -12.30
N GLY A 471 -27.04 -0.20 -11.08
CA GLY A 471 -25.98 -0.30 -10.11
C GLY A 471 -25.54 1.05 -9.52
N ILE A 472 -26.41 2.08 -9.59
CA ILE A 472 -26.15 3.45 -9.18
C ILE A 472 -27.21 3.90 -8.19
N LYS A 473 -26.80 4.46 -7.03
CA LYS A 473 -27.72 4.99 -6.00
C LYS A 473 -28.13 6.45 -6.25
N GLY A 474 -27.30 7.21 -6.92
CA GLY A 474 -27.55 8.62 -7.16
C GLY A 474 -26.38 9.36 -7.77
N ARG A 475 -26.45 10.68 -7.76
CA ARG A 475 -25.43 11.54 -8.31
C ARG A 475 -24.29 11.74 -7.32
N SER A 476 -23.09 11.34 -7.70
CA SER A 476 -21.88 11.68 -6.95
C SER A 476 -21.60 13.17 -7.04
N ILE A 477 -21.15 13.78 -5.95
CA ILE A 477 -20.74 15.21 -5.91
C ILE A 477 -19.55 15.48 -6.84
N LEU A 478 -18.76 14.46 -7.18
CA LEU A 478 -17.63 14.54 -8.12
C LEU A 478 -18.04 14.96 -9.54
N PHE A 479 -19.32 14.80 -9.93
CA PHE A 479 -19.84 15.33 -11.21
C PHE A 479 -19.82 16.87 -11.29
N ASN A 480 -19.51 17.54 -10.19
CA ASN A 480 -19.33 19.01 -10.20
C ASN A 480 -17.95 19.44 -10.69
N LEU A 481 -16.99 18.53 -10.76
CA LEU A 481 -15.63 18.76 -11.23
C LEU A 481 -15.51 18.47 -12.72
N LYS A 482 -14.91 19.40 -13.47
CA LYS A 482 -14.76 19.32 -14.94
C LYS A 482 -13.76 18.23 -15.34
N ALA A 483 -12.72 18.02 -14.53
CA ALA A 483 -11.64 17.08 -14.81
C ALA A 483 -12.03 15.62 -14.60
N ILE A 484 -13.05 15.32 -13.78
CA ILE A 484 -13.43 13.94 -13.42
C ILE A 484 -14.31 13.29 -14.48
N HIS A 485 -13.96 12.08 -14.86
CA HIS A 485 -14.67 11.29 -15.87
C HIS A 485 -15.01 9.89 -15.36
N PHE A 486 -16.28 9.54 -15.30
CA PHE A 486 -16.76 8.23 -14.85
C PHE A 486 -16.73 7.20 -15.99
N PRO A 487 -16.23 5.97 -15.78
CA PRO A 487 -15.50 5.52 -14.57
C PRO A 487 -13.98 5.78 -14.64
N ASN A 488 -13.46 6.35 -15.72
CA ASN A 488 -12.03 6.36 -16.11
C ASN A 488 -11.11 7.14 -15.15
N SER A 489 -11.65 8.02 -14.30
CA SER A 489 -10.88 8.70 -13.26
C SER A 489 -10.78 7.90 -11.94
N PHE A 490 -11.19 6.63 -11.93
CA PHE A 490 -11.20 5.78 -10.74
C PHE A 490 -10.36 4.51 -10.98
N PRO A 491 -9.04 4.58 -10.81
CA PRO A 491 -8.13 3.49 -11.12
C PRO A 491 -8.42 2.22 -10.30
N ILE A 492 -7.85 1.12 -10.80
CA ILE A 492 -7.81 -0.15 -10.06
C ILE A 492 -6.63 -0.10 -9.10
N ASP A 493 -6.89 -0.43 -7.83
CA ASP A 493 -5.83 -0.60 -6.85
C ASP A 493 -5.25 -2.01 -6.88
N LEU A 494 -3.96 -2.08 -7.19
CA LEU A 494 -3.17 -3.32 -7.23
C LEU A 494 -3.14 -4.02 -5.86
N MET A 495 -2.99 -3.25 -4.78
CA MET A 495 -2.76 -3.80 -3.44
C MET A 495 -3.96 -4.62 -2.98
N HIS A 496 -5.15 -4.02 -2.94
CA HIS A 496 -6.35 -4.74 -2.49
C HIS A 496 -6.80 -5.79 -3.50
N LEU A 497 -6.75 -5.49 -4.83
CA LEU A 497 -7.24 -6.42 -5.83
C LEU A 497 -6.41 -7.69 -5.87
N ILE A 498 -5.12 -7.55 -6.05
CA ILE A 498 -4.21 -8.68 -6.35
C ILE A 498 -3.64 -9.28 -5.07
N TYR A 499 -3.04 -8.45 -4.20
CA TYR A 499 -2.28 -8.99 -3.07
C TYR A 499 -3.19 -9.47 -1.93
N GLU A 500 -4.21 -8.71 -1.58
CA GLU A 500 -5.06 -9.07 -0.44
C GLU A 500 -6.21 -10.01 -0.82
N ASN A 501 -6.77 -9.88 -2.03
CA ASN A 501 -7.90 -10.70 -2.45
C ASN A 501 -7.48 -11.91 -3.29
N ILE A 502 -6.95 -11.72 -4.51
CA ILE A 502 -6.72 -12.84 -5.43
C ILE A 502 -5.68 -13.80 -4.88
N ALA A 503 -4.56 -13.31 -4.32
CA ALA A 503 -3.52 -14.18 -3.74
C ALA A 503 -4.09 -15.07 -2.64
N TYR A 504 -4.89 -14.50 -1.75
CA TYR A 504 -5.52 -15.23 -0.65
C TYR A 504 -6.54 -16.26 -1.16
N TYR A 505 -7.39 -15.91 -2.13
CA TYR A 505 -8.36 -16.87 -2.69
C TYR A 505 -7.67 -18.02 -3.43
N MET A 506 -6.63 -17.73 -4.21
CA MET A 506 -5.85 -18.77 -4.88
C MET A 506 -5.17 -19.72 -3.86
N PHE A 507 -4.62 -19.17 -2.79
CA PHE A 507 -4.07 -19.96 -1.69
C PHE A 507 -5.14 -20.86 -1.06
N LYS A 508 -6.33 -20.35 -0.78
CA LYS A 508 -7.45 -21.15 -0.25
C LYS A 508 -7.88 -22.25 -1.20
N LEU A 509 -7.94 -21.99 -2.50
CA LEU A 509 -8.25 -23.00 -3.52
C LEU A 509 -7.20 -24.13 -3.51
N TRP A 510 -5.92 -23.78 -3.51
CA TRP A 510 -4.84 -24.78 -3.55
C TRP A 510 -4.65 -25.56 -2.24
N THR A 511 -5.10 -25.01 -1.13
CA THR A 511 -5.11 -25.72 0.17
C THR A 511 -6.40 -26.53 0.39
N GLY A 512 -7.38 -26.47 -0.51
CA GLY A 512 -8.67 -27.12 -0.37
C GLY A 512 -9.56 -26.50 0.72
N THR A 513 -9.30 -25.24 1.14
CA THR A 513 -10.04 -24.55 2.20
C THR A 513 -10.94 -23.43 1.69
N PHE A 514 -11.17 -23.35 0.38
CA PHE A 514 -12.00 -22.32 -0.23
C PHE A 514 -13.49 -22.57 -0.01
N PHE A 515 -13.96 -23.79 -0.22
CA PHE A 515 -15.32 -24.23 0.07
C PHE A 515 -15.39 -24.78 1.49
N ASN A 516 -16.58 -24.87 2.08
CA ASN A 516 -16.76 -25.38 3.45
C ASN A 516 -16.25 -26.81 3.58
N ASP A 517 -15.69 -27.17 4.74
CA ASP A 517 -14.94 -28.40 4.99
C ASP A 517 -15.68 -29.74 4.67
N ASN A 518 -17.01 -29.68 4.55
CA ASN A 518 -17.85 -30.88 4.30
C ASN A 518 -18.44 -30.92 2.89
N SER A 519 -17.94 -30.09 1.95
CA SER A 519 -18.51 -30.08 0.61
C SER A 519 -17.66 -30.92 -0.35
N ASP A 520 -18.32 -31.75 -1.16
CA ASP A 520 -17.72 -32.47 -2.31
C ASP A 520 -17.08 -31.52 -3.34
N GLN A 521 -17.21 -30.21 -3.12
CA GLN A 521 -16.67 -29.14 -3.98
C GLN A 521 -15.17 -28.93 -3.79
N ASN A 522 -14.59 -29.35 -2.65
CA ASN A 522 -13.15 -29.31 -2.38
C ASN A 522 -12.40 -30.44 -3.13
N ILE A 523 -12.81 -30.72 -4.37
CA ILE A 523 -12.18 -31.70 -5.25
C ILE A 523 -11.62 -30.97 -6.46
N GLY A 524 -10.31 -31.12 -6.68
CA GLY A 524 -9.62 -30.56 -7.84
C GLY A 524 -8.16 -30.97 -7.86
N ASP A 525 -7.64 -31.25 -9.04
CA ASP A 525 -6.24 -31.63 -9.23
C ASP A 525 -5.25 -30.47 -8.96
N TYR A 526 -5.77 -29.26 -8.72
CA TYR A 526 -5.00 -28.09 -8.27
C TYR A 526 -4.74 -28.09 -6.75
N ILE A 527 -5.39 -28.98 -5.98
CA ILE A 527 -5.23 -29.01 -4.52
C ILE A 527 -3.96 -29.78 -4.18
N LEU A 528 -3.08 -29.11 -3.46
CA LEU A 528 -1.86 -29.74 -2.93
C LEU A 528 -2.13 -30.36 -1.55
N SER A 529 -1.50 -31.52 -1.29
CA SER A 529 -1.61 -32.19 0.00
C SER A 529 -1.05 -31.34 1.15
N GLN A 530 -1.54 -31.58 2.36
CA GLN A 530 -1.02 -30.92 3.56
C GLN A 530 0.49 -31.20 3.78
N SER A 531 0.97 -32.38 3.35
CA SER A 531 2.40 -32.72 3.41
C SER A 531 3.23 -31.85 2.48
N GLU A 532 2.77 -31.59 1.24
CA GLU A 532 3.45 -30.68 0.32
C GLU A 532 3.47 -29.24 0.87
N TRP A 533 2.35 -28.76 1.41
CA TRP A 533 2.30 -27.44 2.02
C TRP A 533 3.24 -27.29 3.22
N LYS A 534 3.38 -28.32 4.07
CA LYS A 534 4.36 -28.32 5.17
C LYS A 534 5.79 -28.20 4.64
N ILE A 535 6.11 -28.90 3.53
CA ILE A 535 7.42 -28.79 2.88
C ILE A 535 7.65 -27.37 2.34
N ILE A 536 6.68 -26.82 1.59
CA ILE A 536 6.72 -25.43 1.08
C ILE A 536 6.99 -24.44 2.20
N GLY A 537 6.22 -24.51 3.28
CA GLY A 537 6.38 -23.61 4.42
C GLY A 537 7.75 -23.73 5.11
N LYS A 538 8.33 -24.92 5.17
CA LYS A 538 9.69 -25.17 5.69
C LYS A 538 10.76 -24.57 4.77
N GLU A 539 10.65 -24.78 3.47
CA GLU A 539 11.58 -24.23 2.46
C GLU A 539 11.57 -22.69 2.50
N MET A 540 10.38 -22.08 2.58
CA MET A 540 10.27 -20.62 2.76
C MET A 540 10.98 -20.13 4.03
N HIS A 541 10.78 -20.81 5.14
CA HIS A 541 11.42 -20.44 6.40
C HIS A 541 12.95 -20.60 6.35
N GLN A 542 13.45 -21.64 5.71
CA GLN A 542 14.89 -21.86 5.54
C GLN A 542 15.56 -20.81 4.68
N ALA A 543 14.85 -20.33 3.64
CA ALA A 543 15.36 -19.35 2.70
C ALA A 543 15.47 -17.91 3.27
N ARG A 544 14.97 -17.64 4.48
CA ARG A 544 14.93 -16.30 5.08
C ARG A 544 16.25 -15.55 5.06
N LYS A 545 17.37 -16.25 5.21
CA LYS A 545 18.72 -15.67 5.23
C LYS A 545 19.34 -15.52 3.83
N GLU A 546 18.73 -16.08 2.81
CA GLU A 546 19.27 -16.08 1.45
C GLU A 546 18.74 -14.92 0.59
N PHE A 547 17.83 -14.11 1.14
CA PHE A 547 17.30 -12.94 0.46
C PHE A 547 17.98 -11.66 0.95
N PRO A 548 18.30 -10.73 0.04
CA PRO A 548 18.77 -9.40 0.39
C PRO A 548 17.77 -8.64 1.27
N THR A 549 18.26 -7.76 2.14
CA THR A 549 17.42 -6.95 3.03
C THR A 549 16.48 -6.02 2.28
N CYS A 550 16.89 -5.52 1.13
CA CYS A 550 16.08 -4.66 0.25
C CYS A 550 14.86 -5.35 -0.36
N PHE A 551 14.81 -6.68 -0.38
CA PHE A 551 13.61 -7.40 -0.83
C PHE A 551 12.45 -7.28 0.16
N GLY A 552 12.67 -6.59 1.27
CA GLY A 552 11.68 -6.34 2.29
C GLY A 552 11.65 -7.43 3.37
N ARG A 553 10.49 -7.72 3.89
CA ARG A 553 10.35 -8.73 4.95
C ARG A 553 10.80 -10.11 4.49
N PRO A 554 11.67 -10.79 5.26
CA PRO A 554 12.05 -12.16 4.95
C PRO A 554 10.83 -13.09 4.89
N PRO A 555 10.80 -14.09 3.98
CA PRO A 555 9.65 -14.96 3.82
C PRO A 555 9.30 -15.70 5.12
N ARG A 556 8.05 -15.56 5.54
CA ARG A 556 7.49 -16.36 6.65
C ARG A 556 6.88 -17.64 6.11
N ASN A 557 6.78 -18.64 6.95
CA ASN A 557 6.06 -19.88 6.60
C ASN A 557 4.59 -19.56 6.28
N ILE A 558 4.20 -19.69 5.01
CA ILE A 558 2.86 -19.33 4.55
C ILE A 558 1.77 -20.16 5.23
N VAL A 559 2.02 -21.42 5.50
CA VAL A 559 1.04 -22.33 6.12
C VAL A 559 0.67 -21.88 7.52
N LEU A 560 1.66 -21.43 8.30
CA LEU A 560 1.47 -21.00 9.68
C LEU A 560 0.96 -19.56 9.81
N TYR A 561 1.34 -18.69 8.86
CA TYR A 561 1.18 -17.24 9.05
C TYR A 561 0.32 -16.55 7.99
N HIS A 562 -0.27 -17.27 7.01
CA HIS A 562 -1.05 -16.66 5.92
C HIS A 562 -2.19 -15.76 6.41
N LYS A 563 -2.85 -16.10 7.53
CA LYS A 563 -3.93 -15.26 8.11
C LYS A 563 -3.45 -13.86 8.55
N GLY A 564 -2.16 -13.72 8.85
CA GLY A 564 -1.53 -12.47 9.24
C GLY A 564 -0.55 -11.93 8.19
N TYR A 565 -0.62 -12.39 6.95
CA TYR A 565 0.16 -11.84 5.85
C TYR A 565 -0.34 -10.43 5.52
N LYS A 566 0.59 -9.51 5.33
CA LYS A 566 0.31 -8.17 4.82
C LYS A 566 0.42 -8.17 3.29
N ALA A 567 -0.15 -7.16 2.64
CA ALA A 567 -0.11 -7.00 1.19
C ALA A 567 1.29 -7.22 0.59
N LYS A 568 2.34 -6.67 1.21
CA LYS A 568 3.74 -6.88 0.77
C LYS A 568 4.20 -8.34 0.84
N GLU A 569 3.74 -9.11 1.81
CA GLU A 569 4.09 -10.54 1.91
C GLU A 569 3.38 -11.36 0.85
N TRP A 570 2.13 -11.00 0.53
CA TRP A 570 1.41 -11.58 -0.61
C TRP A 570 2.02 -11.17 -1.96
N ALA A 571 2.47 -9.92 -2.10
CA ALA A 571 3.21 -9.48 -3.28
C ALA A 571 4.48 -10.32 -3.49
N ALA A 572 5.28 -10.49 -2.43
CA ALA A 572 6.48 -11.33 -2.47
C ALA A 572 6.15 -12.82 -2.75
N TRP A 573 5.05 -13.34 -2.19
CA TRP A 573 4.56 -14.68 -2.51
C TRP A 573 4.28 -14.82 -4.00
N ILE A 574 3.53 -13.90 -4.59
CA ILE A 574 3.20 -13.94 -6.01
C ILE A 574 4.46 -13.84 -6.86
N THR A 575 5.23 -12.78 -6.70
CA THR A 575 6.27 -12.40 -7.65
C THR A 575 7.59 -13.15 -7.48
N MET A 576 7.90 -13.59 -6.26
CA MET A 576 9.20 -14.17 -5.94
C MET A 576 9.13 -15.65 -5.59
N TYR A 577 8.15 -16.09 -4.75
CA TYR A 577 8.22 -17.40 -4.12
C TYR A 577 7.31 -18.45 -4.75
N SER A 578 6.14 -18.07 -5.26
CA SER A 578 5.12 -19.05 -5.67
C SER A 578 5.58 -19.92 -6.81
N LEU A 579 6.15 -19.36 -7.87
CA LEU A 579 6.56 -20.16 -9.03
C LEU A 579 7.66 -21.18 -8.71
N PRO A 580 8.79 -20.82 -8.05
CA PRO A 580 9.79 -21.79 -7.65
C PRO A 580 9.23 -22.90 -6.76
N LEU A 581 8.38 -22.54 -5.80
CA LEU A 581 7.84 -23.50 -4.82
C LEU A 581 6.76 -24.41 -5.38
N LEU A 582 5.96 -23.95 -6.33
CA LEU A 582 4.90 -24.74 -6.96
C LEU A 582 5.40 -25.60 -8.12
N LYS A 583 6.58 -25.29 -8.68
CA LYS A 583 7.16 -26.03 -9.79
C LYS A 583 7.36 -27.51 -9.46
N GLY A 584 6.75 -28.39 -10.28
CA GLY A 584 6.82 -29.84 -10.10
C GLY A 584 6.01 -30.43 -8.94
N ARG A 585 5.29 -29.59 -8.19
CA ARG A 585 4.33 -30.01 -7.16
C ARG A 585 2.89 -29.89 -7.63
N MET A 586 2.64 -28.89 -8.46
CA MET A 586 1.33 -28.64 -9.07
C MET A 586 1.28 -29.22 -10.48
N PRO A 587 0.14 -29.78 -10.95
CA PRO A 587 -0.03 -30.20 -12.34
C PRO A 587 0.33 -29.09 -13.31
N GLN A 588 0.97 -29.44 -14.42
CA GLN A 588 1.58 -28.50 -15.37
C GLN A 588 0.56 -27.47 -15.92
N LYS A 589 -0.70 -27.87 -16.10
CA LYS A 589 -1.76 -26.96 -16.58
C LYS A 589 -2.01 -25.82 -15.57
N HIS A 590 -2.04 -26.12 -14.28
CA HIS A 590 -2.28 -25.14 -13.21
C HIS A 590 -1.04 -24.29 -12.96
N TYR A 591 0.14 -24.88 -13.02
CA TYR A 591 1.39 -24.14 -12.96
C TYR A 591 1.51 -23.10 -14.09
N LYS A 592 1.24 -23.51 -15.34
CA LYS A 592 1.26 -22.58 -16.49
C LYS A 592 0.17 -21.49 -16.39
N GLY A 593 -1.03 -21.86 -15.92
CA GLY A 593 -2.09 -20.89 -15.67
C GLY A 593 -1.65 -19.83 -14.65
N TRP A 594 -1.07 -20.26 -13.52
CA TRP A 594 -0.57 -19.33 -12.51
C TRP A 594 0.62 -18.50 -12.99
N ALA A 595 1.52 -19.07 -13.79
CA ALA A 595 2.66 -18.34 -14.35
C ALA A 595 2.21 -17.14 -15.21
N LYS A 596 1.11 -17.27 -15.97
CA LYS A 596 0.53 -16.14 -16.71
C LYS A 596 0.15 -14.99 -15.78
N PHE A 597 -0.52 -15.32 -14.66
CA PHE A 597 -0.90 -14.34 -13.66
C PHE A 597 0.33 -13.65 -13.03
N VAL A 598 1.32 -14.44 -12.62
CA VAL A 598 2.55 -13.89 -12.02
C VAL A 598 3.29 -12.96 -12.98
N ASN A 599 3.41 -13.36 -14.25
CA ASN A 599 4.08 -12.53 -15.26
C ASN A 599 3.29 -11.24 -15.55
N ALA A 600 1.95 -11.32 -15.59
CA ALA A 600 1.12 -10.12 -15.70
C ALA A 600 1.32 -9.16 -14.52
N VAL A 601 1.39 -9.70 -13.29
CA VAL A 601 1.63 -8.89 -12.09
C VAL A 601 3.01 -8.25 -12.11
N ARG A 602 4.04 -8.98 -12.52
CA ARG A 602 5.39 -8.45 -12.66
C ARG A 602 5.45 -7.28 -13.65
N LEU A 603 4.85 -7.43 -14.83
CA LEU A 603 4.72 -6.35 -15.80
C LEU A 603 3.95 -5.15 -15.24
N TYR A 604 2.82 -5.40 -14.56
CA TYR A 604 1.98 -4.36 -13.98
C TYR A 604 2.71 -3.50 -12.92
N GLN A 605 3.72 -4.06 -12.26
CA GLN A 605 4.52 -3.35 -11.24
C GLN A 605 5.66 -2.50 -11.81
N LYS A 606 5.93 -2.57 -13.11
CA LYS A 606 7.00 -1.75 -13.71
C LYS A 606 6.79 -0.27 -13.44
N LEU A 607 7.88 0.47 -13.26
CA LEU A 607 7.85 1.91 -13.08
C LEU A 607 7.45 2.65 -14.35
N SER A 608 7.85 2.11 -15.49
CA SER A 608 7.50 2.63 -16.81
C SER A 608 7.03 1.47 -17.69
N LEU A 609 5.98 1.69 -18.46
CA LEU A 609 5.32 0.69 -19.30
C LEU A 609 5.33 1.16 -20.74
N THR A 610 5.73 0.26 -21.65
CA THR A 610 5.56 0.46 -23.08
C THR A 610 4.16 0.05 -23.52
N SER A 611 3.75 0.46 -24.72
CA SER A 611 2.49 -0.02 -25.33
C SER A 611 2.47 -1.54 -25.45
N GLN A 612 3.63 -2.19 -25.68
CA GLN A 612 3.73 -3.65 -25.71
C GLN A 612 3.49 -4.26 -24.34
N ASP A 613 4.07 -3.70 -23.27
CA ASP A 613 3.83 -4.17 -21.89
C ASP A 613 2.34 -4.14 -21.54
N ILE A 614 1.62 -3.09 -21.96
CA ILE A 614 0.17 -2.96 -21.70
C ILE A 614 -0.62 -4.03 -22.45
N ASN A 615 -0.26 -4.29 -23.70
CA ASN A 615 -0.87 -5.36 -24.47
C ASN A 615 -0.58 -6.73 -23.86
N ASP A 616 0.62 -6.96 -23.39
CA ASP A 616 1.01 -8.21 -22.72
C ASP A 616 0.28 -8.37 -21.38
N ILE A 617 0.14 -7.30 -20.60
CA ILE A 617 -0.68 -7.30 -19.38
C ILE A 617 -2.13 -7.68 -19.69
N ARG A 618 -2.74 -7.06 -20.71
CA ARG A 618 -4.10 -7.36 -21.17
C ARG A 618 -4.24 -8.83 -21.56
N PHE A 619 -3.36 -9.33 -22.42
CA PHE A 619 -3.36 -10.70 -22.89
C PHE A 619 -3.16 -11.72 -21.77
N LEU A 620 -2.20 -11.46 -20.86
CA LEU A 620 -1.85 -12.38 -19.78
C LEU A 620 -2.98 -12.48 -18.75
N PHE A 621 -3.56 -11.35 -18.32
CA PHE A 621 -4.68 -11.38 -17.38
C PHE A 621 -5.93 -12.00 -17.98
N GLN A 622 -6.22 -11.72 -19.24
CA GLN A 622 -7.32 -12.36 -19.95
C GLN A 622 -7.09 -13.87 -20.08
N SER A 623 -5.89 -14.27 -20.54
CA SER A 623 -5.52 -15.69 -20.62
C SER A 623 -5.56 -16.41 -19.28
N PHE A 624 -5.25 -15.70 -18.17
CA PHE A 624 -5.42 -16.24 -16.82
C PHE A 624 -6.90 -16.34 -16.45
N TYR A 625 -7.71 -15.34 -16.76
CA TYR A 625 -9.14 -15.34 -16.48
C TYR A 625 -9.85 -16.50 -17.17
N ASP A 626 -9.59 -16.72 -18.46
CA ASP A 626 -10.14 -17.84 -19.23
C ASP A 626 -9.76 -19.20 -18.64
N TYR A 627 -8.45 -19.33 -18.26
CA TYR A 627 -7.96 -20.51 -17.57
C TYR A 627 -8.67 -20.67 -16.22
N TYR A 628 -8.83 -19.58 -15.44
CA TYR A 628 -9.46 -19.62 -14.12
C TYR A 628 -10.94 -20.00 -14.21
N GLU A 629 -11.67 -19.39 -15.13
CA GLU A 629 -13.08 -19.71 -15.37
C GLU A 629 -13.26 -21.17 -15.78
N LYS A 630 -12.38 -21.68 -16.66
CA LYS A 630 -12.41 -23.07 -17.13
C LYS A 630 -12.06 -24.10 -16.06
N GLU A 631 -11.00 -23.89 -15.29
CA GLU A 631 -10.43 -24.92 -14.42
C GLU A 631 -10.96 -24.86 -12.97
N TYR A 632 -11.35 -23.68 -12.48
CA TYR A 632 -11.86 -23.50 -11.11
C TYR A 632 -13.37 -23.37 -11.04
N TYR A 633 -13.97 -22.56 -11.89
CA TYR A 633 -15.41 -22.41 -11.94
C TYR A 633 -16.10 -23.56 -12.70
N GLN A 634 -15.60 -23.97 -13.86
CA GLN A 634 -16.07 -25.08 -14.67
C GLN A 634 -17.53 -24.91 -15.15
N SER A 635 -18.07 -23.71 -15.12
CA SER A 635 -19.50 -23.39 -15.42
C SER A 635 -20.50 -24.21 -14.59
N LEU A 636 -20.14 -24.58 -13.35
CA LEU A 636 -20.99 -25.30 -12.41
C LEU A 636 -21.57 -24.35 -11.37
N GLU A 637 -22.89 -24.47 -11.07
CA GLU A 637 -23.54 -23.56 -10.11
C GLU A 637 -22.92 -23.66 -8.72
N GLU A 638 -22.59 -24.86 -8.25
CA GLU A 638 -21.96 -25.07 -6.95
C GLU A 638 -20.57 -24.43 -6.83
N ARG A 639 -19.91 -24.17 -7.97
CA ARG A 639 -18.59 -23.52 -8.02
C ARG A 639 -18.65 -22.04 -8.34
N LEU A 640 -19.84 -21.48 -8.52
CA LEU A 640 -20.04 -20.08 -8.86
C LEU A 640 -19.37 -19.13 -7.86
N SER A 641 -19.25 -19.53 -6.59
CA SER A 641 -18.58 -18.76 -5.53
C SER A 641 -17.11 -18.42 -5.81
N THR A 642 -16.47 -19.12 -6.76
CA THR A 642 -15.09 -18.78 -7.20
C THR A 642 -15.07 -17.50 -8.04
N MET A 643 -16.16 -17.16 -8.75
CA MET A 643 -16.23 -16.04 -9.69
C MET A 643 -16.50 -14.70 -8.98
N LYS A 644 -15.66 -14.36 -8.03
CA LYS A 644 -15.75 -13.08 -7.30
C LYS A 644 -15.41 -11.90 -8.21
N LEU A 645 -15.94 -10.71 -7.88
CA LEU A 645 -15.70 -9.48 -8.64
C LEU A 645 -14.20 -9.15 -8.82
N CYS A 646 -13.34 -9.52 -7.85
CA CYS A 646 -11.90 -9.28 -7.97
C CYS A 646 -11.28 -10.01 -9.18
N PHE A 647 -11.72 -11.24 -9.50
CA PHE A 647 -11.24 -11.94 -10.70
C PHE A 647 -11.73 -11.27 -11.99
N HIS A 648 -13.00 -10.84 -12.01
CA HIS A 648 -13.53 -10.09 -13.15
C HIS A 648 -12.78 -8.76 -13.38
N ASN A 649 -12.39 -8.06 -12.32
CA ASN A 649 -11.68 -6.78 -12.42
C ASN A 649 -10.29 -6.89 -13.09
N LEU A 650 -9.70 -8.10 -13.19
CA LEU A 650 -8.47 -8.33 -13.95
C LEU A 650 -8.61 -7.91 -15.43
N LEU A 651 -9.80 -8.07 -15.99
CA LEU A 651 -10.10 -7.72 -17.39
C LEU A 651 -10.09 -6.21 -17.66
N HIS A 652 -10.05 -5.37 -16.61
CA HIS A 652 -10.06 -3.91 -16.73
C HIS A 652 -8.73 -3.25 -16.35
N ILE A 653 -7.70 -4.03 -15.97
CA ILE A 653 -6.43 -3.47 -15.48
C ILE A 653 -5.72 -2.67 -16.57
N ALA A 654 -5.60 -3.21 -17.79
CA ALA A 654 -4.91 -2.53 -18.88
C ALA A 654 -5.60 -1.19 -19.22
N ASP A 655 -6.94 -1.17 -19.29
CA ASP A 655 -7.70 0.07 -19.52
C ASP A 655 -7.51 1.09 -18.38
N SER A 656 -7.36 0.60 -17.14
CA SER A 656 -7.06 1.46 -16.00
C SER A 656 -5.69 2.14 -16.13
N ILE A 657 -4.66 1.39 -16.55
CA ILE A 657 -3.31 1.93 -16.80
C ILE A 657 -3.35 2.98 -17.91
N GLU A 658 -3.98 2.65 -19.04
CA GLU A 658 -4.11 3.57 -20.19
C GLU A 658 -4.81 4.87 -19.80
N ASN A 659 -5.79 4.82 -18.88
CA ASN A 659 -6.52 6.00 -18.45
C ASN A 659 -5.78 6.85 -17.42
N THR A 660 -5.11 6.24 -16.43
CA THR A 660 -4.65 6.93 -15.22
C THR A 660 -3.14 6.84 -14.95
N GLY A 661 -2.40 6.17 -15.82
CA GLY A 661 -0.97 5.99 -15.65
C GLY A 661 -0.58 4.70 -14.93
N PRO A 662 0.70 4.53 -14.55
CA PRO A 662 1.22 3.30 -13.95
C PRO A 662 0.63 3.05 -12.56
N CYS A 663 0.55 1.79 -12.14
CA CYS A 663 -0.13 1.40 -10.90
C CYS A 663 0.46 2.04 -9.63
N TRP A 664 1.77 2.23 -9.60
CA TRP A 664 2.46 2.81 -8.45
C TRP A 664 2.03 4.25 -8.13
N ALA A 665 1.54 4.98 -9.14
CA ALA A 665 1.06 6.35 -8.94
C ALA A 665 -0.29 6.41 -8.21
N THR A 666 -1.10 5.34 -8.28
CA THR A 666 -2.49 5.32 -7.79
C THR A 666 -2.78 4.24 -6.74
N TRP A 667 -1.82 3.37 -6.40
CA TRP A 667 -2.02 2.29 -5.43
C TRP A 667 -2.26 2.77 -4.00
N GLN A 668 -2.90 1.95 -3.19
CA GLN A 668 -3.35 2.32 -1.85
C GLN A 668 -2.29 2.17 -0.74
N PHE A 669 -1.08 1.68 -1.04
CA PHE A 669 0.00 1.63 -0.04
C PHE A 669 0.29 2.98 0.61
N LEU A 670 0.09 4.08 -0.13
CA LEU A 670 0.31 5.42 0.39
C LEU A 670 -0.68 5.78 1.49
N ILE A 671 -1.99 5.61 1.23
CA ILE A 671 -3.01 5.98 2.22
C ILE A 671 -2.99 5.03 3.42
N GLU A 672 -2.73 3.73 3.21
CA GLU A 672 -2.55 2.76 4.29
C GLU A 672 -1.38 3.15 5.22
N ARG A 673 -0.28 3.63 4.64
CA ARG A 673 0.83 4.20 5.41
C ARG A 673 0.39 5.43 6.21
N VAL A 674 -0.38 6.34 5.60
CA VAL A 674 -0.93 7.51 6.29
C VAL A 674 -1.83 7.05 7.44
N CYS A 675 -2.76 6.13 7.22
CA CYS A 675 -3.60 5.55 8.27
C CYS A 675 -2.75 4.93 9.40
N GLY A 676 -1.69 4.20 9.04
CA GLY A 676 -0.73 3.66 10.00
C GLY A 676 0.00 4.73 10.83
N MET A 677 0.31 5.89 10.25
CA MET A 677 0.90 7.03 10.98
C MET A 677 -0.12 7.73 11.90
N LEU A 678 -1.41 7.72 11.54
CA LEU A 678 -2.46 8.36 12.34
C LEU A 678 -2.89 7.51 13.56
N LEU A 679 -2.74 6.20 13.49
CA LEU A 679 -3.15 5.28 14.55
C LEU A 679 -2.52 5.59 15.92
N PRO A 680 -1.21 5.82 16.04
CA PRO A 680 -0.56 6.17 17.32
C PRO A 680 -1.00 7.52 17.89
N LEU A 681 -1.58 8.41 17.07
CA LEU A 681 -2.09 9.72 17.48
C LEU A 681 -3.40 9.62 18.27
N ALA A 682 -4.11 8.48 18.19
CA ALA A 682 -5.34 8.22 18.91
C ALA A 682 -5.09 7.80 20.37
N ARG A 683 -4.41 8.61 21.18
CA ARG A 683 -4.01 8.28 22.55
C ARG A 683 -5.18 8.20 23.54
N SER A 684 -6.25 8.98 23.33
CA SER A 684 -7.41 8.99 24.19
C SER A 684 -8.49 8.04 23.66
N ARG A 685 -8.89 7.05 24.47
CA ARG A 685 -10.05 6.20 24.16
C ARG A 685 -11.38 6.96 24.24
N LEU A 686 -11.42 8.07 24.96
CA LEU A 686 -12.63 8.89 25.13
C LEU A 686 -12.78 9.90 23.97
N HIS A 687 -11.67 10.47 23.50
CA HIS A 687 -11.65 11.50 22.47
C HIS A 687 -10.59 11.21 21.38
N PRO A 688 -10.65 10.03 20.69
CA PRO A 688 -9.60 9.61 19.78
C PRO A 688 -9.47 10.56 18.56
N TYR A 689 -10.60 10.94 17.99
CA TYR A 689 -10.63 11.82 16.80
C TYR A 689 -10.06 13.20 17.09
N LYS A 690 -10.33 13.75 18.27
CA LYS A 690 -9.80 15.04 18.68
C LYS A 690 -8.27 15.01 18.78
N ASN A 691 -7.70 13.93 19.32
CA ASN A 691 -6.26 13.77 19.37
C ASN A 691 -5.65 13.68 17.97
N ILE A 692 -6.24 12.87 17.08
CA ILE A 692 -5.76 12.75 15.70
C ILE A 692 -5.81 14.11 15.02
N ILE A 693 -6.94 14.80 15.06
CA ILE A 693 -7.16 16.10 14.41
C ILE A 693 -6.16 17.14 14.92
N ASN A 694 -6.00 17.27 16.24
CA ASN A 694 -5.06 18.24 16.81
C ASN A 694 -3.61 17.97 16.35
N ASN A 695 -3.19 16.71 16.34
CA ASN A 695 -1.83 16.36 15.90
C ASN A 695 -1.63 16.62 14.39
N ILE A 696 -2.65 16.36 13.56
CA ILE A 696 -2.58 16.68 12.14
C ILE A 696 -2.52 18.19 11.94
N HIS A 697 -3.31 18.96 12.70
CA HIS A 697 -3.27 20.42 12.62
C HIS A 697 -1.87 20.97 12.93
N VAL A 698 -1.28 20.51 14.03
CA VAL A 698 0.12 20.88 14.37
C VAL A 698 1.07 20.46 13.25
N TRP A 699 0.90 19.27 12.68
CA TRP A 699 1.73 18.81 11.58
C TRP A 699 1.59 19.70 10.34
N GLU A 700 0.37 20.06 9.93
CA GLU A 700 0.14 20.95 8.79
C GLU A 700 0.72 22.37 9.04
N MET A 701 0.61 22.88 10.25
CA MET A 701 1.25 24.15 10.61
C MET A 701 2.77 24.10 10.39
N PHE A 702 3.45 23.03 10.85
CA PHE A 702 4.88 22.87 10.62
C PHE A 702 5.21 22.69 9.14
N ASN A 703 4.40 21.95 8.39
CA ASN A 703 4.57 21.82 6.95
C ASN A 703 4.46 23.16 6.23
N HIS A 704 3.60 24.05 6.69
CA HIS A 704 3.49 25.39 6.14
C HIS A 704 4.70 26.28 6.50
N LEU A 705 5.18 26.21 7.74
CA LEU A 705 6.32 27.03 8.19
C LEU A 705 7.61 26.78 7.39
N GLN A 706 7.81 25.58 6.85
CA GLN A 706 8.99 25.27 6.03
C GLN A 706 9.07 26.14 4.76
N PHE A 707 7.94 26.65 4.25
CA PHE A 707 7.89 27.45 3.02
C PHE A 707 8.15 28.95 3.26
N TYR A 708 8.30 29.38 4.51
CA TYR A 708 8.74 30.73 4.84
C TYR A 708 10.27 30.76 4.96
N GLN A 709 10.92 31.50 4.07
CA GLN A 709 12.40 31.51 3.92
C GLN A 709 13.17 31.74 5.22
N ASN A 710 12.71 32.65 6.08
CA ASN A 710 13.35 32.95 7.35
C ASN A 710 13.12 31.86 8.43
N MET A 711 12.03 31.11 8.31
CA MET A 711 11.69 30.06 9.27
C MET A 711 12.32 28.72 8.92
N HIS A 712 12.48 28.43 7.62
CA HIS A 712 13.09 27.18 7.19
C HIS A 712 14.50 26.98 7.80
N THR A 713 15.38 27.97 7.67
CA THR A 713 16.75 27.87 8.21
C THR A 713 16.81 27.87 9.73
N ALA A 714 15.85 28.54 10.39
CA ALA A 714 15.79 28.63 11.85
C ALA A 714 15.21 27.37 12.51
N ILE A 715 14.13 26.80 11.91
CA ILE A 715 13.40 25.67 12.49
C ILE A 715 13.94 24.34 11.96
N PHE A 716 14.33 24.28 10.68
CA PHE A 716 14.86 23.10 10.01
C PHE A 716 16.35 23.37 9.66
N PRO A 717 17.26 23.42 10.65
CA PRO A 717 18.67 23.59 10.35
C PRO A 717 19.08 22.49 9.39
N LEU A 718 19.76 22.89 8.31
CA LEU A 718 20.37 21.95 7.37
C LEU A 718 21.14 20.93 8.22
N GLN A 719 20.65 19.71 8.24
CA GLN A 719 21.46 18.61 8.73
C GLN A 719 22.66 18.57 7.78
N GLU A 720 23.80 19.09 8.24
CA GLU A 720 25.04 18.76 7.57
C GLU A 720 25.04 17.25 7.47
N VAL A 721 24.89 16.72 6.26
CA VAL A 721 25.17 15.33 5.99
C VAL A 721 26.65 15.16 6.35
N LYS A 722 26.89 14.83 7.60
CA LYS A 722 28.21 14.39 8.02
C LYS A 722 28.43 13.09 7.26
N HIS A 723 28.97 13.20 6.05
CA HIS A 723 29.61 12.08 5.44
C HIS A 723 30.65 11.61 6.46
N ASN A 724 30.29 10.55 7.20
CA ASN A 724 31.19 9.89 8.10
C ASN A 724 32.36 9.39 7.23
N SER A 725 33.36 10.26 7.02
CA SER A 725 34.61 9.95 6.31
C SER A 725 35.29 8.71 6.90
N ASN A 726 34.99 8.41 8.17
CA ASN A 726 35.46 7.21 8.84
C ASN A 726 34.95 5.88 8.28
N ASN A 727 33.87 5.90 7.46
CA ASN A 727 33.32 4.70 6.81
C ASN A 727 33.79 4.54 5.36
N LEU A 728 34.57 5.47 4.84
CA LEU A 728 35.11 5.40 3.48
C LEU A 728 36.38 4.57 3.49
N ALA A 729 36.39 3.48 2.71
CA ALA A 729 37.60 2.69 2.49
C ALA A 729 38.38 3.18 1.27
N TYR A 730 37.67 3.52 0.21
CA TYR A 730 38.23 4.06 -1.02
C TYR A 730 37.13 4.71 -1.88
N SER A 731 37.44 5.81 -2.54
CA SER A 731 36.61 6.41 -3.63
C SER A 731 37.53 6.79 -4.78
N GLN A 732 37.07 6.62 -6.01
CA GLN A 732 37.75 7.09 -7.20
C GLN A 732 37.40 8.57 -7.41
N PRO A 733 38.35 9.45 -7.80
CA PRO A 733 38.13 10.90 -7.85
C PRO A 733 36.96 11.34 -8.73
N ASP A 734 36.63 10.58 -9.77
CA ASP A 734 35.56 10.91 -10.73
C ASP A 734 34.38 9.94 -10.69
N SER A 735 34.28 9.12 -9.63
CA SER A 735 33.20 8.13 -9.48
C SER A 735 32.34 8.41 -8.24
N GLU A 736 31.04 8.34 -8.40
CA GLU A 736 30.08 8.39 -7.29
C GLU A 736 30.06 7.10 -6.47
N GLU A 737 30.75 6.04 -6.95
CA GLU A 737 30.81 4.74 -6.31
C GLU A 737 31.96 4.65 -5.32
N VAL A 738 31.72 4.06 -4.17
CA VAL A 738 32.68 4.03 -3.08
C VAL A 738 32.77 2.66 -2.39
N LEU A 739 34.00 2.27 -2.03
CA LEU A 739 34.20 1.13 -1.14
C LEU A 739 34.12 1.59 0.32
N ARG A 740 33.26 0.94 1.11
CA ARG A 740 33.05 1.29 2.52
C ARG A 740 33.84 0.42 3.48
N SER A 741 34.23 1.04 4.58
CA SER A 741 34.86 0.39 5.73
C SER A 741 33.96 -0.70 6.35
N PRO A 742 34.54 -1.65 7.10
CA PRO A 742 35.96 -1.76 7.41
C PRO A 742 36.77 -2.36 6.26
N SER A 743 37.95 -1.86 6.05
CA SER A 743 38.93 -2.34 5.08
C SER A 743 40.10 -3.04 5.80
N LYS A 744 40.75 -3.98 5.13
CA LYS A 744 41.93 -4.69 5.64
C LYS A 744 42.91 -4.94 4.51
N ARG A 745 44.22 -4.76 4.78
CA ARG A 745 45.26 -5.23 3.87
C ARG A 745 45.18 -6.74 3.68
N HIS A 746 45.21 -7.18 2.46
CA HIS A 746 45.08 -8.60 2.11
C HIS A 746 46.26 -9.00 1.20
N ASN A 747 46.97 -10.08 1.60
CA ASN A 747 47.93 -10.70 0.72
C ASN A 747 47.20 -11.67 -0.20
N LEU A 748 47.25 -11.41 -1.50
CA LEU A 748 46.63 -12.26 -2.50
C LEU A 748 47.24 -13.64 -2.51
N ARG A 749 46.42 -14.68 -2.63
CA ARG A 749 46.90 -16.05 -2.87
C ARG A 749 47.42 -16.15 -4.29
N GLN A 750 48.29 -17.16 -4.55
CA GLN A 750 48.85 -17.35 -5.88
C GLN A 750 47.82 -17.56 -6.98
N SER A 751 46.70 -18.22 -6.63
CA SER A 751 45.53 -18.40 -7.54
C SER A 751 44.82 -17.08 -7.83
N GLU A 752 44.71 -16.21 -6.84
CA GLU A 752 44.11 -14.88 -6.97
C GLU A 752 45.03 -13.96 -7.78
N LEU A 753 46.37 -14.03 -7.53
CA LEU A 753 47.41 -13.35 -8.29
C LEU A 753 47.41 -13.75 -9.74
N LYS A 754 47.23 -15.06 -10.05
CA LYS A 754 47.12 -15.53 -11.41
C LYS A 754 45.94 -14.90 -12.14
N LYS A 755 44.79 -14.81 -11.48
CA LYS A 755 43.57 -14.22 -12.06
C LYS A 755 43.65 -12.70 -12.23
N ILE A 756 44.29 -11.99 -11.29
CA ILE A 756 44.61 -10.57 -11.46
C ILE A 756 45.62 -10.36 -12.59
N LYS A 757 46.61 -11.24 -12.75
CA LYS A 757 47.55 -11.20 -13.87
C LYS A 757 46.87 -11.52 -15.19
N GLU A 758 45.87 -12.34 -15.21
CA GLU A 758 45.02 -12.57 -16.38
C GLU A 758 44.21 -11.31 -16.75
N HIS A 759 43.86 -10.50 -15.76
CA HIS A 759 43.13 -9.23 -15.90
C HIS A 759 44.10 -8.01 -16.02
N PHE A 760 45.19 -7.96 -15.21
CA PHE A 760 46.23 -6.88 -15.23
C PHE A 760 47.61 -7.42 -14.90
N SER A 761 48.65 -6.70 -15.26
CA SER A 761 50.03 -7.19 -15.13
C SER A 761 50.89 -6.64 -13.98
N THR A 762 50.40 -6.00 -12.88
CA THR A 762 51.19 -5.65 -11.67
C THR A 762 50.41 -5.23 -10.41
N THR A 763 51.10 -4.90 -9.28
CA THR A 763 50.75 -5.09 -7.85
C THR A 763 50.46 -3.84 -7.02
N HIS A 764 49.39 -3.80 -6.22
CA HIS A 764 49.22 -3.37 -4.76
C HIS A 764 47.75 -3.46 -4.32
N ASN A 765 47.42 -3.79 -3.03
CA ASN A 765 46.12 -4.34 -2.68
C ASN A 765 45.50 -3.77 -1.43
N VAL A 766 44.24 -3.27 -1.54
CA VAL A 766 43.32 -2.98 -0.40
C VAL A 766 42.00 -3.71 -0.62
N ARG A 767 41.49 -4.48 0.37
CA ARG A 767 40.28 -5.28 0.30
C ARG A 767 39.10 -4.56 0.96
N GLY A 768 38.02 -4.36 0.20
CA GLY A 768 36.75 -3.77 0.68
C GLY A 768 35.69 -4.82 1.02
N ARG A 769 34.75 -4.48 1.91
CA ARG A 769 33.64 -5.35 2.33
C ARG A 769 32.34 -5.09 1.61
N LYS A 770 32.09 -3.85 1.20
CA LYS A 770 30.83 -3.42 0.57
C LYS A 770 31.13 -2.40 -0.53
N LEU A 771 30.36 -2.46 -1.59
CA LEU A 771 30.29 -1.48 -2.66
C LEU A 771 29.03 -0.63 -2.48
N MET A 772 29.13 0.68 -2.68
CA MET A 772 27.98 1.56 -2.89
C MET A 772 27.93 1.88 -4.38
N THR A 773 26.83 1.53 -5.03
CA THR A 773 26.60 1.83 -6.45
C THR A 773 26.09 3.26 -6.65
N LYS A 774 26.10 3.77 -7.88
CA LYS A 774 25.50 5.07 -8.26
C LYS A 774 24.01 5.16 -7.88
N LYS A 775 23.30 4.06 -7.96
CA LYS A 775 21.88 3.94 -7.56
C LYS A 775 21.69 3.92 -6.04
N GLY A 776 22.75 4.12 -5.23
CA GLY A 776 22.68 4.09 -3.77
C GLY A 776 22.63 2.68 -3.15
N HIS A 777 22.68 1.62 -3.94
CA HIS A 777 22.63 0.26 -3.44
C HIS A 777 23.93 -0.10 -2.69
N GLN A 778 23.80 -0.67 -1.51
CA GLN A 778 24.95 -1.12 -0.72
C GLN A 778 25.13 -2.63 -0.87
N ILE A 779 25.97 -3.06 -1.81
CA ILE A 779 26.24 -4.46 -2.12
C ILE A 779 27.35 -4.98 -1.22
N GLY A 780 27.05 -6.02 -0.44
CA GLY A 780 27.99 -6.66 0.46
C GLY A 780 28.94 -7.64 -0.23
N SER A 781 29.70 -8.37 0.58
CA SER A 781 30.51 -9.49 0.13
C SER A 781 30.42 -10.65 1.13
N LYS A 782 30.72 -11.87 0.69
CA LYS A 782 30.79 -13.03 1.59
C LYS A 782 31.81 -12.84 2.72
N TRP A 783 32.88 -12.16 2.42
CA TRP A 783 33.88 -11.80 3.43
C TRP A 783 33.32 -10.89 4.53
N ALA A 784 32.38 -9.99 4.20
CA ALA A 784 31.70 -9.15 5.17
C ALA A 784 30.80 -9.96 6.13
N ARG A 785 30.27 -11.12 5.66
CA ARG A 785 29.37 -11.99 6.42
C ARG A 785 30.09 -12.94 7.42
N GLN A 786 31.38 -13.18 7.27
CA GLN A 786 32.12 -14.28 7.94
C GLN A 786 32.01 -14.37 9.48
N ASN A 787 31.41 -13.37 10.15
CA ASN A 787 31.22 -13.39 11.60
C ASN A 787 29.79 -13.06 12.06
N GLN A 788 28.79 -13.16 11.18
CA GLN A 788 27.42 -12.76 11.48
C GLN A 788 26.41 -13.78 10.96
N ASP A 789 26.10 -14.82 11.73
CA ASP A 789 25.14 -15.88 11.37
C ASP A 789 23.70 -15.38 11.11
N TRP A 790 23.37 -14.17 11.53
CA TRP A 790 22.07 -13.52 11.34
C TRP A 790 22.01 -12.58 10.13
N ALA A 791 23.14 -12.32 9.45
CA ALA A 791 23.17 -11.39 8.33
C ALA A 791 22.53 -12.00 7.06
N HIS A 792 21.79 -11.16 6.35
CA HIS A 792 21.19 -11.49 5.06
C HIS A 792 22.23 -11.64 3.94
N ASN A 793 21.83 -12.31 2.86
CA ASN A 793 22.66 -12.47 1.67
C ASN A 793 22.59 -11.22 0.77
N ASN A 794 23.37 -10.19 1.08
CA ASN A 794 23.46 -8.97 0.26
C ASN A 794 24.68 -9.00 -0.67
N TYR A 795 25.16 -10.18 -1.10
CA TYR A 795 26.35 -10.36 -1.92
C TYR A 795 26.13 -11.20 -3.19
N SER A 796 24.89 -11.68 -3.43
CA SER A 796 24.52 -12.26 -4.72
C SER A 796 24.12 -11.14 -5.67
N VAL A 797 24.64 -11.14 -6.90
CA VAL A 797 24.56 -10.01 -7.80
C VAL A 797 24.21 -10.42 -9.23
N LEU A 798 23.54 -9.52 -9.94
CA LEU A 798 23.47 -9.47 -11.38
C LEU A 798 24.61 -8.59 -11.90
N VAL A 799 25.25 -9.05 -12.97
CA VAL A 799 26.27 -8.31 -13.70
C VAL A 799 25.90 -8.28 -15.17
N ILE A 800 25.92 -7.11 -15.78
CA ILE A 800 25.65 -6.94 -17.20
C ILE A 800 26.99 -6.68 -17.91
N MET A 801 27.35 -7.53 -18.85
CA MET A 801 28.59 -7.40 -19.59
C MET A 801 28.34 -7.51 -21.09
N GLU A 802 29.10 -6.75 -21.86
CA GLU A 802 29.21 -6.94 -23.32
C GLU A 802 30.02 -8.20 -23.62
N VAL A 803 29.45 -9.10 -24.37
CA VAL A 803 30.10 -10.33 -24.83
C VAL A 803 29.97 -10.45 -26.34
N ASP A 804 31.03 -10.93 -26.99
CA ASP A 804 30.92 -11.26 -28.39
C ASP A 804 30.04 -12.50 -28.57
N ARG A 805 28.89 -12.32 -29.23
CA ARG A 805 27.94 -13.36 -29.57
C ARG A 805 28.60 -14.54 -30.33
N TRP A 806 29.66 -14.24 -31.08
CA TRP A 806 30.34 -15.20 -31.89
C TRP A 806 31.70 -15.66 -31.34
N SER A 807 31.96 -15.41 -30.07
CA SER A 807 33.21 -15.76 -29.38
C SER A 807 33.64 -17.23 -29.57
N SER A 808 32.70 -18.16 -29.77
CA SER A 808 32.95 -19.56 -30.10
C SER A 808 33.23 -19.80 -31.60
N PHE A 809 33.14 -18.78 -32.43
CA PHE A 809 33.32 -18.85 -33.89
C PHE A 809 34.35 -17.81 -34.38
N PRO A 810 35.65 -18.06 -34.24
CA PRO A 810 36.69 -17.05 -34.52
C PRO A 810 36.72 -16.52 -35.95
N GLN A 811 36.01 -17.16 -36.86
CA GLN A 811 35.88 -16.79 -38.28
C GLN A 811 34.81 -15.72 -38.53
N LYS A 812 33.96 -15.43 -37.56
CA LYS A 812 32.91 -14.43 -37.69
C LYS A 812 33.36 -13.09 -37.14
N THR A 813 32.87 -12.02 -37.75
CA THR A 813 33.07 -10.66 -37.20
C THR A 813 32.44 -10.58 -35.81
N PRO A 814 33.12 -10.07 -34.80
CA PRO A 814 32.57 -9.89 -33.45
C PRO A 814 31.29 -9.07 -33.47
N GLU A 815 30.25 -9.59 -32.81
CA GLU A 815 28.98 -8.91 -32.57
C GLU A 815 28.79 -8.82 -31.06
N PHE A 816 29.00 -7.62 -30.51
CA PHE A 816 28.88 -7.41 -29.07
C PHE A 816 27.40 -7.25 -28.66
N VAL A 817 26.99 -8.06 -27.71
CA VAL A 817 25.63 -8.04 -27.10
C VAL A 817 25.73 -7.97 -25.59
N LEU A 818 24.87 -7.23 -24.98
CA LEU A 818 24.74 -7.20 -23.51
C LEU A 818 24.17 -8.53 -23.02
N LYS A 819 24.83 -9.13 -22.05
CA LYS A 819 24.40 -10.39 -21.45
C LYS A 819 24.41 -10.32 -19.94
N LYS A 820 23.35 -10.92 -19.33
CA LYS A 820 23.17 -11.00 -17.89
C LYS A 820 23.94 -12.20 -17.32
N PHE A 821 24.72 -11.98 -16.28
CA PHE A 821 25.48 -12.98 -15.54
C PHE A 821 25.12 -12.88 -14.06
N TYR A 822 25.13 -14.01 -13.38
CA TYR A 822 24.81 -14.07 -11.97
C TYR A 822 25.97 -14.65 -11.18
N GLY A 823 26.23 -14.11 -9.99
CA GLY A 823 27.32 -14.57 -9.14
C GLY A 823 27.22 -14.11 -7.71
N GLN A 824 28.20 -14.50 -6.92
CA GLN A 824 28.34 -14.05 -5.54
C GLN A 824 29.65 -13.34 -5.35
N VAL A 825 29.62 -12.14 -4.78
CA VAL A 825 30.82 -11.36 -4.48
C VAL A 825 31.52 -11.96 -3.27
N GLU A 826 32.70 -12.51 -3.48
CA GLU A 826 33.55 -13.01 -2.41
C GLU A 826 34.15 -11.85 -1.60
N TYR A 827 34.69 -10.85 -2.26
CA TYR A 827 35.20 -9.60 -1.69
C TYR A 827 35.44 -8.55 -2.79
N TYR A 828 35.59 -7.30 -2.38
CA TYR A 828 36.04 -6.20 -3.23
C TYR A 828 37.52 -5.92 -3.02
N LEU A 829 38.19 -5.42 -4.04
CA LEU A 829 39.60 -5.11 -4.04
C LEU A 829 39.82 -3.73 -4.70
N ALA A 830 40.44 -2.80 -3.99
CA ALA A 830 41.01 -1.61 -4.61
C ALA A 830 42.48 -1.97 -5.03
N TYR A 831 42.76 -1.86 -6.29
CA TYR A 831 44.00 -2.30 -6.92
C TYR A 831 44.64 -1.17 -7.70
N GLU A 832 45.88 -0.81 -7.36
CA GLU A 832 46.63 0.24 -8.02
C GLU A 832 47.51 -0.35 -9.11
N PHE A 833 47.32 0.12 -10.36
CA PHE A 833 48.12 -0.22 -11.50
C PHE A 833 48.48 1.05 -12.28
N ASP A 834 49.75 1.27 -12.56
CA ASP A 834 50.28 2.44 -13.28
C ASP A 834 49.74 3.77 -12.74
N LYS A 835 49.73 3.91 -11.39
CA LYS A 835 49.17 5.05 -10.63
C LYS A 835 47.65 5.25 -10.78
N VAL A 836 46.96 4.35 -11.44
CA VAL A 836 45.49 4.31 -11.50
C VAL A 836 44.98 3.26 -10.54
N THR A 837 44.01 3.61 -9.72
CA THR A 837 43.38 2.63 -8.81
C THR A 837 42.10 2.12 -9.43
N TYR A 838 41.98 0.80 -9.51
CA TYR A 838 40.80 0.09 -10.01
C TYR A 838 40.03 -0.51 -8.86
N MET A 839 38.72 -0.41 -8.91
CA MET A 839 37.85 -1.12 -7.98
C MET A 839 37.35 -2.43 -8.60
N LEU A 840 37.84 -3.54 -8.09
CA LEU A 840 37.54 -4.87 -8.61
C LEU A 840 36.62 -5.65 -7.64
N ALA A 841 35.73 -6.45 -8.20
CA ALA A 841 34.96 -7.45 -7.48
C ALA A 841 35.44 -8.86 -7.82
N TYR A 842 35.76 -9.67 -6.81
CA TYR A 842 36.06 -11.10 -6.99
C TYR A 842 34.78 -11.88 -6.89
N ILE A 843 34.30 -12.41 -8.00
CA ILE A 843 32.98 -13.05 -8.13
C ILE A 843 33.14 -14.54 -8.33
N HIS A 844 32.31 -15.30 -7.61
CA HIS A 844 32.06 -16.72 -7.85
C HIS A 844 30.82 -16.85 -8.75
N TRP A 845 31.04 -17.11 -10.03
CA TRP A 845 29.97 -17.18 -11.02
C TRP A 845 29.05 -18.38 -10.83
N THR A 846 27.78 -18.25 -11.23
CA THR A 846 26.89 -19.38 -11.44
C THR A 846 27.24 -20.09 -12.75
N ALA A 847 26.98 -21.40 -12.84
CA ALA A 847 27.22 -22.18 -14.04
C ALA A 847 25.91 -22.76 -14.58
N ASP A 848 25.83 -22.93 -15.88
CA ASP A 848 24.70 -23.60 -16.57
C ASP A 848 23.33 -22.95 -16.23
N VAL A 849 23.27 -21.63 -16.29
CA VAL A 849 22.03 -20.85 -16.05
C VAL A 849 21.02 -21.16 -17.14
N ARG A 850 19.77 -21.42 -16.75
CA ARG A 850 18.66 -21.75 -17.67
C ARG A 850 17.43 -20.96 -17.28
N GLU A 851 16.74 -20.51 -18.27
CA GLU A 851 15.41 -19.92 -18.14
C GLU A 851 14.36 -20.90 -18.65
N ASP A 852 13.24 -21.01 -17.96
CA ASP A 852 12.13 -21.87 -18.40
C ASP A 852 11.02 -21.06 -19.08
N SER A 853 10.03 -21.75 -19.63
CA SER A 853 8.88 -21.12 -20.31
C SER A 853 7.96 -20.28 -19.40
N ALA A 854 8.25 -20.22 -18.10
CA ALA A 854 7.57 -19.37 -17.12
C ALA A 854 8.43 -18.15 -16.74
N GLY A 855 9.61 -17.95 -17.39
CA GLY A 855 10.55 -16.90 -17.06
C GLY A 855 11.35 -17.15 -15.77
N LEU A 856 11.39 -18.40 -15.28
CA LEU A 856 12.18 -18.75 -14.09
C LEU A 856 13.63 -19.06 -14.47
N ILE A 857 14.53 -18.23 -13.98
CA ILE A 857 15.99 -18.40 -14.13
C ILE A 857 16.49 -19.33 -13.02
N SER A 858 17.25 -20.36 -13.37
CA SER A 858 17.76 -21.34 -12.43
C SER A 858 19.13 -21.88 -12.81
N PHE A 859 19.88 -22.36 -11.79
CA PHE A 859 21.15 -23.04 -11.94
C PHE A 859 21.32 -24.14 -10.87
N GLN A 860 22.29 -25.04 -11.03
CA GLN A 860 22.51 -26.13 -10.09
C GLN A 860 23.85 -26.06 -9.36
N LYS A 861 24.85 -25.42 -9.95
CA LYS A 861 26.21 -25.34 -9.38
C LYS A 861 26.83 -23.97 -9.64
N PHE A 862 27.79 -23.62 -8.81
CA PHE A 862 28.68 -22.49 -9.08
C PHE A 862 29.84 -22.93 -9.99
N GLY A 863 30.34 -21.98 -10.76
CA GLY A 863 31.40 -22.15 -11.74
C GLY A 863 32.76 -21.57 -11.30
N ALA A 864 33.38 -20.82 -12.17
CA ALA A 864 34.68 -20.23 -11.93
C ALA A 864 34.59 -18.98 -11.05
N HIS A 865 35.73 -18.60 -10.46
CA HIS A 865 35.93 -17.30 -9.87
C HIS A 865 36.66 -16.40 -10.81
N GLU A 866 36.31 -15.12 -10.84
CA GLU A 866 36.90 -14.12 -11.71
C GLU A 866 36.94 -12.75 -11.04
N PHE A 867 37.92 -11.91 -11.42
CA PHE A 867 37.90 -10.49 -11.10
C PHE A 867 37.23 -9.74 -12.24
N ILE A 868 36.31 -8.87 -11.88
CA ILE A 868 35.64 -7.94 -12.80
C ILE A 868 35.74 -6.53 -12.22
N ASP A 869 35.52 -5.55 -13.07
CA ASP A 869 35.30 -4.19 -12.60
C ASP A 869 34.06 -4.15 -11.71
N ALA A 870 34.20 -3.58 -10.52
CA ALA A 870 33.08 -3.49 -9.58
C ALA A 870 31.89 -2.68 -10.15
N PHE A 871 32.14 -1.78 -11.08
CA PHE A 871 31.12 -0.96 -11.75
C PHE A 871 30.23 -1.75 -12.72
N ALA A 872 30.66 -2.95 -13.13
CA ALA A 872 29.85 -3.85 -13.95
C ALA A 872 28.72 -4.53 -13.16
N ILE A 873 28.73 -4.40 -11.84
CA ILE A 873 27.65 -4.93 -10.99
C ILE A 873 26.46 -3.98 -11.09
N ASP A 874 25.33 -4.50 -11.59
CA ASP A 874 24.12 -3.71 -11.75
C ASP A 874 23.34 -3.62 -10.43
N HIS A 875 22.92 -4.76 -9.89
CA HIS A 875 22.21 -4.83 -8.62
C HIS A 875 22.36 -6.20 -7.94
N TYR A 876 21.78 -6.35 -6.75
CA TYR A 876 21.78 -7.61 -6.04
C TYR A 876 20.54 -8.46 -6.36
N VAL A 877 20.72 -9.78 -6.35
CA VAL A 877 19.66 -10.78 -6.56
C VAL A 877 19.59 -11.74 -5.39
N GLY A 878 18.46 -12.44 -5.23
CA GLY A 878 18.33 -13.55 -4.29
C GLY A 878 18.61 -14.90 -4.96
N PHE A 879 19.29 -15.82 -4.26
CA PHE A 879 19.41 -17.20 -4.69
C PHE A 879 18.56 -18.10 -3.80
N PHE A 880 17.41 -18.49 -4.32
CA PHE A 880 16.46 -19.35 -3.60
C PHE A 880 16.72 -20.83 -3.90
N GLN A 881 17.28 -21.53 -2.93
CA GLN A 881 17.60 -22.94 -3.08
C GLN A 881 16.40 -23.83 -2.74
N ILE A 882 15.98 -24.66 -3.68
CA ILE A 882 15.00 -25.72 -3.49
C ILE A 882 15.66 -27.04 -3.92
N LYS A 883 15.86 -27.96 -2.99
CA LYS A 883 16.64 -29.19 -3.20
C LYS A 883 18.04 -28.86 -3.74
N THR A 884 18.35 -29.32 -4.95
CA THR A 884 19.67 -29.08 -5.61
C THR A 884 19.66 -27.92 -6.59
N THR A 885 18.52 -27.27 -6.81
CA THR A 885 18.37 -26.21 -7.78
C THR A 885 18.28 -24.86 -7.07
N TYR A 886 19.03 -23.89 -7.55
CA TYR A 886 18.94 -22.49 -7.17
C TYR A 886 18.09 -21.75 -8.18
N TYR A 887 17.12 -21.00 -7.71
CA TYR A 887 16.33 -20.06 -8.51
C TYR A 887 16.86 -18.66 -8.28
N VAL A 888 17.08 -17.92 -9.35
CA VAL A 888 17.43 -16.50 -9.26
C VAL A 888 16.16 -15.72 -9.05
N ILE A 889 16.10 -14.99 -7.94
CA ILE A 889 15.01 -14.07 -7.63
C ILE A 889 15.55 -12.68 -7.84
N ASP A 890 15.02 -12.04 -8.84
CA ASP A 890 15.35 -10.68 -9.21
C ASP A 890 14.12 -9.81 -8.96
N LYS A 891 14.31 -8.68 -8.26
CA LYS A 891 13.24 -7.74 -7.96
C LYS A 891 13.19 -6.60 -8.96
N ASP A 892 14.35 -6.27 -9.54
CA ASP A 892 14.54 -5.16 -10.47
C ASP A 892 14.55 -5.65 -11.94
N VAL A 893 13.80 -6.71 -12.26
CA VAL A 893 13.70 -7.20 -13.62
C VAL A 893 12.98 -6.17 -14.49
N ASP A 894 13.75 -5.32 -15.14
CA ASP A 894 13.31 -4.63 -16.33
C ASP A 894 13.16 -5.68 -17.45
N TYR A 895 11.92 -6.02 -17.76
CA TYR A 895 11.58 -6.90 -18.88
C TYR A 895 11.72 -6.17 -20.23
N THR A 896 12.67 -5.25 -20.35
CA THR A 896 12.89 -4.47 -21.56
C THR A 896 14.16 -4.88 -22.29
N ASP A 897 14.37 -6.17 -22.56
CA ASP A 897 15.36 -6.54 -23.59
C ASP A 897 14.97 -7.87 -24.25
N GLU A 898 14.19 -7.74 -25.33
CA GLU A 898 14.35 -8.46 -26.58
C GLU A 898 13.72 -7.67 -27.73
#